data_b00e058b69ce4ef3a6a93c8cf797bfff
#
_entry.id   b00e058b69ce4ef3a6a93c8cf797bfff
#
_cell.length_a   1.000
_cell.length_b   1.000
_cell.length_c   1.000
_cell.angle_alpha   90.00
_cell.angle_beta   90.00
_cell.angle_gamma   90.00
#
_symmetry.space_group_name_H-M   'P 1'
#
loop_
_entity.id
_entity.type
_entity.pdbx_description
1 polymer ?
#
loop_
_entity_poly.entity_id
_entity_poly.type
_entity_poly.pdbx_seq_one_letter_code
_entity_poly.pdbx_strand_id
1 'polypeptide(L)'
;MKKAIWISDLTHTAQGIGANGFPLGASYIYAYAKKIFGDEFDFKLFKLPAHLEEDLRSTSPTIFSFSNYSWNLELGYKFAFLAKQRDPNVVTVFGGPNFPTDENEKLNFLKKKPAIDFYIELEGELGFVDLVKVLTENNFNAKQLKKLGKKIINTCYIYDDKLITGSIERIKDINIIPSPYLTGVLDQSFQLPLIPMIETTRGCPFTCTFCADGLDIKSKINRYETQRTREELQLIAKNINKVDELIVTDLNFGMYKQDMETAKEIANIQKNYNYPISVDAPAGKNMPKRIISIASIIKGWSMGGVIQSSDPDVLKAIRRSNISISAYQDLIDFGNKQKANRTYTEIILGLPSDTKEKHFESLRLGVEKSVNNLRMHQAMLLTGTEMASKRDREKYGLVTKFRTLPGNVGNYNILNEEHPVAEIEEIVVGSNTLSMNDYVECRIMNLIIKTFYNNNIFNEIHSMQRAMGISPFDCLLYIKDHEEMYTEKVKKIIKSFVTETTEDLFDTREKANEYVLSPNVINKYINGELGTNELFLHSSLLFNEFEDISDLIFESVKRVIKQKGLLTPLIENYLADLKRFTLMRKNIPLNNTESVLLGEFEYDFETIHKSEYFLNPNSISKLKTPIQLKFFHTNKQQKHITNQQKLYSNHALGLGRLLQQTNLSLVFRSFEQNQ
;
A
#
# COMPACT_ATOMS: atom_id res chain seq x y z
N MET A 1 -17.72 12.04 38.75
CA MET A 1 -17.37 11.16 37.58
C MET A 1 -15.92 11.41 37.22
N LYS A 2 -15.17 10.35 36.88
CA LYS A 2 -13.82 10.50 36.32
C LYS A 2 -13.91 11.25 34.98
N LYS A 3 -12.91 12.08 34.69
CA LYS A 3 -12.83 12.76 33.40
C LYS A 3 -12.44 11.75 32.31
N ALA A 4 -13.09 11.84 31.14
CA ALA A 4 -12.88 10.89 30.06
C ALA A 4 -11.84 11.43 29.06
N ILE A 5 -10.90 10.56 28.68
CA ILE A 5 -9.91 10.80 27.61
C ILE A 5 -10.14 9.78 26.51
N TRP A 6 -10.55 10.26 25.34
CA TRP A 6 -10.77 9.43 24.17
C TRP A 6 -9.65 9.62 23.16
N ILE A 7 -9.10 8.49 22.70
CA ILE A 7 -8.01 8.43 21.73
C ILE A 7 -8.52 7.69 20.50
N SER A 8 -8.38 8.28 19.33
CA SER A 8 -8.98 7.76 18.10
C SER A 8 -7.95 7.68 16.98
N ASP A 9 -7.85 6.52 16.35
CA ASP A 9 -7.13 6.28 15.11
C ASP A 9 -8.12 5.79 14.06
N LEU A 10 -8.98 6.70 13.59
CA LEU A 10 -10.11 6.37 12.74
C LEU A 10 -9.68 5.89 11.35
N THR A 11 -10.53 5.07 10.75
CA THR A 11 -10.39 4.62 9.37
C THR A 11 -11.72 4.73 8.63
N HIS A 12 -11.68 5.02 7.33
CA HIS A 12 -12.86 4.98 6.49
C HIS A 12 -13.41 3.56 6.35
N THR A 13 -14.74 3.43 6.27
CA THR A 13 -15.42 2.11 6.28
C THR A 13 -16.46 1.95 5.18
N ALA A 14 -16.69 2.98 4.34
CA ALA A 14 -17.74 2.93 3.32
C ALA A 14 -17.46 1.94 2.18
N GLN A 15 -16.18 1.74 1.84
CA GLN A 15 -15.74 0.77 0.82
C GLN A 15 -15.00 -0.44 1.43
N GLY A 16 -15.30 -0.81 2.67
CA GLY A 16 -14.52 -1.70 3.50
C GLY A 16 -13.57 -0.92 4.40
N ILE A 17 -12.81 -1.62 5.24
CA ILE A 17 -11.89 -0.97 6.18
C ILE A 17 -10.67 -0.45 5.40
N GLY A 18 -10.53 0.87 5.29
CA GLY A 18 -9.46 1.53 4.52
C GLY A 18 -8.07 1.23 5.08
N ALA A 19 -7.80 1.63 6.34
CA ALA A 19 -6.58 1.28 7.06
C ALA A 19 -6.90 0.19 8.09
N ASN A 20 -6.69 -1.07 7.70
CA ASN A 20 -7.13 -2.26 8.43
C ASN A 20 -6.11 -2.77 9.47
N GLY A 21 -5.03 -2.06 9.76
CA GLY A 21 -4.12 -2.37 10.86
C GLY A 21 -4.68 -2.01 12.23
N PHE A 22 -4.21 -2.70 13.27
CA PHE A 22 -4.49 -2.31 14.66
C PHE A 22 -4.07 -0.86 14.91
N PRO A 23 -4.73 -0.11 15.79
CA PRO A 23 -4.40 1.30 16.09
C PRO A 23 -3.13 1.43 16.96
N LEU A 24 -2.00 0.88 16.50
CA LEU A 24 -0.79 0.68 17.30
C LEU A 24 -0.22 2.00 17.85
N GLY A 25 -0.08 3.03 17.00
CA GLY A 25 0.45 4.33 17.41
C GLY A 25 -0.39 5.00 18.50
N ALA A 26 -1.72 5.02 18.32
CA ALA A 26 -2.66 5.55 19.30
C ALA A 26 -2.67 4.73 20.60
N SER A 27 -2.50 3.42 20.50
CA SER A 27 -2.46 2.52 21.66
C SER A 27 -1.19 2.68 22.50
N TYR A 28 -0.05 3.08 21.91
CA TYR A 28 1.15 3.45 22.68
C TYR A 28 0.91 4.70 23.53
N ILE A 29 0.26 5.71 22.96
CA ILE A 29 -0.12 6.94 23.68
C ILE A 29 -1.04 6.58 24.86
N TYR A 30 -2.06 5.76 24.62
CA TYR A 30 -2.98 5.26 25.65
C TYR A 30 -2.22 4.52 26.76
N ALA A 31 -1.42 3.51 26.40
CA ALA A 31 -0.70 2.69 27.38
C ALA A 31 0.26 3.50 28.23
N TYR A 32 0.96 4.48 27.62
CA TYR A 32 1.89 5.36 28.33
C TYR A 32 1.14 6.35 29.24
N ALA A 33 0.06 6.98 28.76
CA ALA A 33 -0.76 7.87 29.58
C ALA A 33 -1.41 7.11 30.76
N LYS A 34 -1.93 5.91 30.53
CA LYS A 34 -2.50 5.04 31.59
C LYS A 34 -1.46 4.65 32.63
N LYS A 35 -0.20 4.40 32.25
CA LYS A 35 0.92 4.16 33.18
C LYS A 35 1.18 5.36 34.08
N ILE A 36 1.11 6.59 33.53
CA ILE A 36 1.44 7.80 34.27
C ILE A 36 0.29 8.26 35.18
N PHE A 37 -0.95 8.21 34.68
CA PHE A 37 -2.12 8.74 35.38
C PHE A 37 -2.92 7.67 36.13
N GLY A 38 -2.61 6.39 35.96
CA GLY A 38 -3.33 5.29 36.61
C GLY A 38 -4.83 5.33 36.33
N ASP A 39 -5.63 5.31 37.39
CA ASP A 39 -7.11 5.32 37.32
C ASP A 39 -7.72 6.72 37.51
N GLU A 40 -6.93 7.78 37.35
CA GLU A 40 -7.38 9.17 37.46
C GLU A 40 -8.38 9.54 36.35
N PHE A 41 -8.19 8.95 35.14
CA PHE A 41 -9.03 9.18 33.97
C PHE A 41 -9.70 7.90 33.49
N ASP A 42 -10.83 8.08 32.79
CA ASP A 42 -11.48 7.03 32.01
C ASP A 42 -10.99 7.09 30.56
N PHE A 43 -10.19 6.09 30.14
CA PHE A 43 -9.59 6.04 28.82
C PHE A 43 -10.39 5.15 27.88
N LYS A 44 -10.60 5.60 26.62
CA LYS A 44 -11.16 4.81 25.53
C LYS A 44 -10.31 4.94 24.27
N LEU A 45 -10.24 3.83 23.51
CA LEU A 45 -9.53 3.75 22.22
C LEU A 45 -10.53 3.40 21.10
N PHE A 46 -10.52 4.16 20.01
CA PHE A 46 -11.43 3.97 18.89
C PHE A 46 -10.67 3.77 17.56
N LYS A 47 -11.14 2.80 16.76
CA LYS A 47 -10.67 2.56 15.40
C LYS A 47 -11.79 2.79 14.38
N LEU A 48 -13.00 2.35 14.67
CA LEU A 48 -14.14 2.43 13.76
C LEU A 48 -15.02 3.65 14.08
N PRO A 49 -15.41 4.45 13.07
CA PRO A 49 -16.28 5.62 13.25
C PRO A 49 -17.60 5.27 13.95
N ALA A 50 -18.18 4.11 13.64
CA ALA A 50 -19.46 3.69 14.23
C ALA A 50 -19.39 3.51 15.75
N HIS A 51 -18.29 2.92 16.27
CA HIS A 51 -18.11 2.74 17.72
C HIS A 51 -17.89 4.09 18.44
N LEU A 52 -17.13 4.98 17.78
CA LEU A 52 -16.92 6.34 18.31
C LEU A 52 -18.23 7.12 18.36
N GLU A 53 -19.05 7.01 17.32
CA GLU A 53 -20.31 7.71 17.22
C GLU A 53 -21.32 7.22 18.27
N GLU A 54 -21.38 5.90 18.51
CA GLU A 54 -22.23 5.30 19.54
C GLU A 54 -21.94 5.90 20.92
N ASP A 55 -20.68 5.97 21.32
CA ASP A 55 -20.27 6.58 22.58
C ASP A 55 -20.50 8.11 22.59
N LEU A 56 -20.22 8.79 21.47
CA LEU A 56 -20.39 10.22 21.37
C LEU A 56 -21.85 10.67 21.50
N ARG A 57 -22.81 9.87 21.07
CA ARG A 57 -24.25 10.17 21.29
C ARG A 57 -24.61 10.32 22.77
N SER A 58 -24.07 9.46 23.61
CA SER A 58 -24.44 9.36 25.01
C SER A 58 -23.62 10.26 25.93
N THR A 59 -22.36 10.51 25.57
CA THR A 59 -21.40 11.21 26.44
C THR A 59 -20.49 12.15 25.63
N SER A 60 -19.81 13.07 26.34
CA SER A 60 -18.73 13.91 25.78
C SER A 60 -17.44 13.62 26.53
N PRO A 61 -16.31 13.41 25.84
CA PRO A 61 -15.02 13.30 26.52
C PRO A 61 -14.55 14.67 27.01
N THR A 62 -13.69 14.68 28.04
CA THR A 62 -12.97 15.88 28.46
C THR A 62 -11.86 16.22 27.48
N ILE A 63 -11.10 15.19 27.04
CA ILE A 63 -10.09 15.30 26.00
C ILE A 63 -10.45 14.36 24.88
N PHE A 64 -10.46 14.86 23.64
CA PHE A 64 -10.78 14.12 22.44
C PHE A 64 -9.60 14.18 21.47
N SER A 65 -8.90 13.06 21.32
CA SER A 65 -7.64 12.98 20.59
C SER A 65 -7.76 12.17 19.31
N PHE A 66 -7.09 12.61 18.25
CA PHE A 66 -7.12 11.98 16.93
C PHE A 66 -5.72 11.80 16.35
N SER A 67 -5.45 10.64 15.78
CA SER A 67 -4.31 10.47 14.88
C SER A 67 -4.53 11.27 13.59
N ASN A 68 -3.46 11.81 13.04
CA ASN A 68 -3.48 12.55 11.78
C ASN A 68 -2.52 11.94 10.76
N TYR A 69 -3.10 11.16 9.87
CA TYR A 69 -2.48 10.66 8.65
C TYR A 69 -3.21 11.22 7.42
N SER A 70 -2.63 11.06 6.24
CA SER A 70 -3.27 11.48 4.98
C SER A 70 -4.62 10.81 4.72
N TRP A 71 -4.86 9.64 5.32
CA TRP A 71 -6.07 8.83 5.11
C TRP A 71 -7.16 9.02 6.17
N ASN A 72 -6.99 9.90 7.18
CA ASN A 72 -8.00 10.06 8.25
C ASN A 72 -8.11 11.46 8.85
N LEU A 73 -7.42 12.45 8.28
CA LEU A 73 -7.44 13.82 8.80
C LEU A 73 -8.85 14.42 8.80
N GLU A 74 -9.53 14.39 7.66
CA GLU A 74 -10.84 15.03 7.51
C GLU A 74 -11.91 14.27 8.30
N LEU A 75 -11.79 12.94 8.38
CA LEU A 75 -12.67 12.11 9.20
C LEU A 75 -12.54 12.46 10.69
N GLY A 76 -11.33 12.47 11.22
CA GLY A 76 -11.08 12.86 12.62
C GLY A 76 -11.49 14.30 12.90
N TYR A 77 -11.20 15.21 11.97
CA TYR A 77 -11.57 16.62 12.10
C TYR A 77 -13.08 16.83 12.11
N LYS A 78 -13.86 16.09 11.32
CA LYS A 78 -15.31 16.17 11.32
C LYS A 78 -15.88 15.80 12.70
N PHE A 79 -15.43 14.71 13.31
CA PHE A 79 -15.83 14.33 14.66
C PHE A 79 -15.44 15.38 15.70
N ALA A 80 -14.21 15.91 15.65
CA ALA A 80 -13.75 16.95 16.56
C ALA A 80 -14.59 18.24 16.44
N PHE A 81 -14.87 18.65 15.21
CA PHE A 81 -15.65 19.85 14.92
C PHE A 81 -17.08 19.75 15.49
N LEU A 82 -17.78 18.65 15.21
CA LEU A 82 -19.15 18.43 15.68
C LEU A 82 -19.21 18.25 17.19
N ALA A 83 -18.23 17.56 17.80
CA ALA A 83 -18.13 17.45 19.26
C ALA A 83 -17.97 18.83 19.92
N LYS A 84 -17.15 19.72 19.36
CA LYS A 84 -17.00 21.09 19.85
C LYS A 84 -18.22 21.98 19.62
N GLN A 85 -18.97 21.78 18.55
CA GLN A 85 -20.26 22.48 18.36
C GLN A 85 -21.25 22.09 19.46
N ARG A 86 -21.28 20.79 19.85
CA ARG A 86 -22.15 20.31 20.92
C ARG A 86 -21.68 20.75 22.33
N ASP A 87 -20.36 20.64 22.59
CA ASP A 87 -19.75 21.05 23.83
C ASP A 87 -18.43 21.80 23.58
N PRO A 88 -18.45 23.16 23.64
CA PRO A 88 -17.26 23.97 23.42
C PRO A 88 -16.11 23.74 24.41
N ASN A 89 -16.35 23.04 25.53
CA ASN A 89 -15.34 22.78 26.57
C ASN A 89 -14.52 21.51 26.27
N VAL A 90 -14.95 20.68 25.35
CA VAL A 90 -14.14 19.52 24.90
C VAL A 90 -12.79 20.02 24.41
N VAL A 91 -11.71 19.48 24.95
CA VAL A 91 -10.35 19.78 24.48
C VAL A 91 -10.00 18.83 23.35
N THR A 92 -9.75 19.35 22.17
CA THR A 92 -9.41 18.54 20.99
C THR A 92 -7.92 18.55 20.73
N VAL A 93 -7.36 17.36 20.55
CA VAL A 93 -5.91 17.14 20.36
C VAL A 93 -5.70 16.32 19.09
N PHE A 94 -4.81 16.77 18.21
CA PHE A 94 -4.38 16.03 17.05
C PHE A 94 -2.90 15.69 17.15
N GLY A 95 -2.47 14.63 16.50
CA GLY A 95 -1.06 14.26 16.42
C GLY A 95 -0.82 13.25 15.31
N GLY A 96 0.40 13.22 14.82
CA GLY A 96 0.77 12.32 13.73
C GLY A 96 1.57 13.01 12.63
N PRO A 97 2.03 12.25 11.61
CA PRO A 97 3.02 12.75 10.64
C PRO A 97 2.45 13.68 9.56
N ASN A 98 1.13 13.75 9.39
CA ASN A 98 0.51 14.58 8.35
C ASN A 98 0.36 16.05 8.81
N PHE A 99 1.48 16.67 9.16
CA PHE A 99 1.56 18.02 9.68
C PHE A 99 2.78 18.74 9.13
N PRO A 100 2.69 20.03 8.77
CA PRO A 100 3.81 20.77 8.21
C PRO A 100 5.01 20.85 9.15
N THR A 101 6.21 21.00 8.58
CA THR A 101 7.44 21.25 9.37
C THR A 101 7.78 22.74 9.48
N ASP A 102 7.37 23.55 8.50
CA ASP A 102 7.56 25.01 8.49
C ASP A 102 6.56 25.70 9.43
N GLU A 103 7.01 26.67 10.23
CA GLU A 103 6.17 27.36 11.22
C GLU A 103 5.00 28.14 10.59
N ASN A 104 5.19 28.78 9.44
CA ASN A 104 4.12 29.50 8.77
C ASN A 104 3.08 28.53 8.19
N GLU A 105 3.53 27.40 7.66
CA GLU A 105 2.63 26.35 7.19
C GLU A 105 1.87 25.70 8.35
N LYS A 106 2.50 25.46 9.52
CA LYS A 106 1.84 25.01 10.76
C LYS A 106 0.74 25.97 11.19
N LEU A 107 1.08 27.27 11.22
CA LEU A 107 0.12 28.33 11.56
C LEU A 107 -1.08 28.31 10.60
N ASN A 108 -0.83 28.24 9.29
CA ASN A 108 -1.88 28.19 8.27
C ASN A 108 -2.74 26.93 8.39
N PHE A 109 -2.12 25.77 8.65
CA PHE A 109 -2.83 24.52 8.86
C PHE A 109 -3.82 24.62 10.04
N LEU A 110 -3.35 25.10 11.18
CA LEU A 110 -4.17 25.23 12.37
C LEU A 110 -5.24 26.33 12.22
N LYS A 111 -4.97 27.42 11.50
CA LYS A 111 -5.97 28.44 11.16
C LYS A 111 -7.12 27.89 10.30
N LYS A 112 -6.81 27.02 9.35
CA LYS A 112 -7.81 26.33 8.51
C LYS A 112 -8.62 25.27 9.28
N LYS A 113 -8.14 24.84 10.45
CA LYS A 113 -8.76 23.79 11.28
C LYS A 113 -8.97 24.23 12.72
N PRO A 114 -9.82 25.25 12.95
CA PRO A 114 -9.99 25.92 14.26
C PRO A 114 -10.56 25.00 15.36
N ALA A 115 -11.13 23.85 15.00
CA ALA A 115 -11.57 22.85 15.97
C ALA A 115 -10.40 22.06 16.59
N ILE A 116 -9.16 22.25 16.17
CA ILE A 116 -7.97 21.67 16.79
C ILE A 116 -7.46 22.64 17.87
N ASP A 117 -7.52 22.23 19.14
CA ASP A 117 -6.98 23.04 20.23
C ASP A 117 -5.46 22.93 20.33
N PHE A 118 -4.94 21.71 20.26
CA PHE A 118 -3.52 21.42 20.38
C PHE A 118 -3.11 20.40 19.34
N TYR A 119 -1.90 20.56 18.79
CA TYR A 119 -1.29 19.59 17.91
C TYR A 119 0.00 19.05 18.53
N ILE A 120 0.12 17.72 18.60
CA ILE A 120 1.29 17.03 19.13
C ILE A 120 2.14 16.55 17.96
N GLU A 121 3.40 17.00 17.95
CA GLU A 121 4.37 16.68 16.91
C GLU A 121 5.23 15.48 17.31
N LEU A 122 5.76 14.74 16.32
CA LEU A 122 6.66 13.60 16.47
C LEU A 122 6.10 12.48 17.34
N GLU A 123 6.81 12.12 18.43
CA GLU A 123 6.45 11.05 19.35
C GLU A 123 5.37 11.55 20.31
N GLY A 124 4.16 11.03 20.14
CA GLY A 124 2.97 11.52 20.84
C GLY A 124 2.97 11.23 22.34
N GLU A 125 3.67 10.23 22.81
CA GLU A 125 3.60 9.73 24.18
C GLU A 125 4.04 10.81 25.20
N LEU A 126 5.18 11.46 24.95
CA LEU A 126 5.68 12.54 25.83
C LEU A 126 4.78 13.77 25.77
N GLY A 127 4.51 14.26 24.56
CA GLY A 127 3.73 15.48 24.36
C GLY A 127 2.31 15.36 24.90
N PHE A 128 1.68 14.20 24.70
CA PHE A 128 0.33 13.95 25.21
C PHE A 128 0.27 13.97 26.74
N VAL A 129 1.21 13.28 27.40
CA VAL A 129 1.27 13.25 28.87
C VAL A 129 1.58 14.63 29.44
N ASP A 130 2.51 15.38 28.85
CA ASP A 130 2.84 16.74 29.29
C ASP A 130 1.63 17.68 29.12
N LEU A 131 0.95 17.61 27.98
CA LEU A 131 -0.28 18.38 27.73
C LEU A 131 -1.38 18.04 28.74
N VAL A 132 -1.63 16.76 29.03
CA VAL A 132 -2.67 16.33 30.00
C VAL A 132 -2.35 16.85 31.40
N LYS A 133 -1.08 16.82 31.87
CA LYS A 133 -0.65 17.40 33.15
C LYS A 133 -0.97 18.89 33.21
N VAL A 134 -0.58 19.63 32.19
CA VAL A 134 -0.79 21.07 32.11
C VAL A 134 -2.29 21.41 32.03
N LEU A 135 -3.09 20.62 31.32
CA LEU A 135 -4.54 20.77 31.27
C LEU A 135 -5.20 20.49 32.63
N THR A 136 -4.71 19.49 33.35
CA THR A 136 -5.20 19.17 34.71
C THR A 136 -4.95 20.33 35.66
N GLU A 137 -3.75 20.93 35.66
CA GLU A 137 -3.39 22.11 36.44
C GLU A 137 -4.30 23.34 36.13
N ASN A 138 -4.86 23.38 34.92
CA ASN A 138 -5.72 24.47 34.46
C ASN A 138 -7.20 24.06 34.34
N ASN A 139 -7.63 23.05 35.10
CA ASN A 139 -9.01 22.56 35.11
C ASN A 139 -9.59 22.24 33.72
N PHE A 140 -8.75 21.79 32.80
CA PHE A 140 -9.08 21.49 31.38
C PHE A 140 -9.62 22.69 30.59
N ASN A 141 -9.32 23.90 31.02
CA ASN A 141 -9.69 25.13 30.31
C ASN A 141 -8.66 25.45 29.22
N ALA A 142 -8.89 24.92 28.00
CA ALA A 142 -7.99 25.15 26.86
C ALA A 142 -7.81 26.64 26.53
N LYS A 143 -8.88 27.45 26.62
CA LYS A 143 -8.81 28.90 26.32
C LYS A 143 -7.88 29.64 27.33
N GLN A 144 -8.00 29.33 28.61
CA GLN A 144 -7.15 29.91 29.63
C GLN A 144 -5.70 29.46 29.47
N LEU A 145 -5.48 28.17 29.20
CA LEU A 145 -4.14 27.63 28.96
C LEU A 145 -3.45 28.28 27.75
N LYS A 146 -4.15 28.45 26.63
CA LYS A 146 -3.63 29.15 25.46
C LYS A 146 -3.26 30.61 25.78
N LYS A 147 -4.10 31.29 26.54
CA LYS A 147 -3.81 32.69 27.00
C LYS A 147 -2.52 32.82 27.82
N LEU A 148 -2.17 31.79 28.58
CA LEU A 148 -0.92 31.78 29.35
C LEU A 148 0.33 31.65 28.46
N GLY A 149 0.20 31.28 27.21
CA GLY A 149 1.31 31.09 26.27
C GLY A 149 2.32 30.02 26.71
N LYS A 150 1.88 29.04 27.53
CA LYS A 150 2.76 27.98 28.08
C LYS A 150 3.30 27.09 27.01
N LYS A 151 4.62 26.98 26.89
CA LYS A 151 5.28 26.03 25.98
C LYS A 151 5.19 24.60 26.55
N ILE A 152 4.62 23.66 25.80
CA ILE A 152 4.38 22.28 26.18
C ILE A 152 5.21 21.37 25.26
N ILE A 153 5.90 20.38 25.80
CA ILE A 153 6.79 19.49 25.05
C ILE A 153 6.03 18.90 23.83
N ASN A 154 6.67 18.91 22.67
CA ASN A 154 6.17 18.38 21.40
C ASN A 154 4.77 18.90 21.02
N THR A 155 4.33 20.03 21.53
CA THR A 155 2.98 20.54 21.33
C THR A 155 3.02 21.95 20.75
N CYS A 156 2.16 22.20 19.75
CA CYS A 156 1.92 23.54 19.24
C CYS A 156 0.42 23.87 19.22
N TYR A 157 0.10 25.16 19.26
CA TYR A 157 -1.25 25.70 19.22
C TYR A 157 -1.24 27.19 18.82
N ILE A 158 -2.41 27.71 18.47
CA ILE A 158 -2.58 29.14 18.14
C ILE A 158 -3.15 29.89 19.33
N TYR A 159 -2.55 31.06 19.61
CA TYR A 159 -3.10 32.09 20.48
C TYR A 159 -2.79 33.46 19.88
N ASP A 160 -3.79 34.35 19.81
CA ASP A 160 -3.67 35.70 19.28
C ASP A 160 -2.95 35.77 17.92
N ASP A 161 -3.44 34.94 16.98
CA ASP A 161 -2.88 34.78 15.63
C ASP A 161 -1.40 34.34 15.55
N LYS A 162 -0.79 33.95 16.68
CA LYS A 162 0.59 33.45 16.73
C LYS A 162 0.64 31.96 17.02
N LEU A 163 1.60 31.30 16.40
CA LEU A 163 1.94 29.94 16.74
C LEU A 163 2.77 29.90 18.04
N ILE A 164 2.32 29.13 19.01
CA ILE A 164 3.08 28.81 20.22
C ILE A 164 3.58 27.37 20.08
N THR A 165 4.90 27.17 20.14
CA THR A 165 5.54 25.85 19.97
C THR A 165 6.39 25.52 21.19
N GLY A 166 6.25 24.32 21.73
CA GLY A 166 7.12 23.76 22.76
C GLY A 166 8.44 23.24 22.23
N SER A 167 9.31 22.76 23.14
CA SER A 167 10.52 22.03 22.73
C SER A 167 10.16 20.73 22.04
N ILE A 168 10.92 20.37 21.00
CA ILE A 168 10.79 19.09 20.32
C ILE A 168 11.77 18.09 20.94
N GLU A 169 11.24 17.03 21.50
CA GLU A 169 12.00 16.00 22.22
C GLU A 169 11.66 14.60 21.72
N ARG A 170 12.64 13.71 21.69
CA ARG A 170 12.46 12.30 21.40
C ARG A 170 12.66 11.44 22.65
N ILE A 171 11.90 10.37 22.74
CA ILE A 171 12.08 9.33 23.76
C ILE A 171 13.45 8.68 23.56
N LYS A 172 14.29 8.75 24.60
CA LYS A 172 15.66 8.17 24.55
C LYS A 172 15.63 6.64 24.69
N ASP A 173 14.73 6.13 25.50
CA ASP A 173 14.51 4.71 25.72
C ASP A 173 13.02 4.41 25.57
N ILE A 174 12.65 3.79 24.45
CA ILE A 174 11.23 3.46 24.15
C ILE A 174 10.68 2.35 25.05
N ASN A 175 11.51 1.63 25.82
CA ASN A 175 11.06 0.61 26.76
C ASN A 175 10.30 1.20 27.97
N ILE A 176 10.35 2.50 28.17
CA ILE A 176 9.49 3.18 29.15
C ILE A 176 8.00 3.11 28.78
N ILE A 177 7.68 2.89 27.48
CA ILE A 177 6.31 2.80 26.98
C ILE A 177 5.82 1.36 27.21
N PRO A 178 4.74 1.12 27.97
CA PRO A 178 4.20 -0.22 28.15
C PRO A 178 3.71 -0.82 26.83
N SER A 179 3.74 -2.13 26.74
CA SER A 179 3.14 -2.84 25.61
C SER A 179 1.61 -2.70 25.61
N PRO A 180 1.00 -2.19 24.54
CA PRO A 180 -0.46 -2.11 24.47
C PRO A 180 -1.13 -3.48 24.34
N TYR A 181 -0.40 -4.51 23.90
CA TYR A 181 -0.84 -5.90 23.89
C TYR A 181 -0.86 -6.49 25.30
N LEU A 182 0.27 -6.42 26.01
CA LEU A 182 0.43 -7.04 27.33
C LEU A 182 -0.36 -6.30 28.42
N THR A 183 -0.75 -5.07 28.19
CA THR A 183 -1.61 -4.28 29.10
C THR A 183 -3.09 -4.35 28.77
N GLY A 184 -3.50 -5.12 27.76
CA GLY A 184 -4.90 -5.30 27.37
C GLY A 184 -5.53 -4.14 26.61
N VAL A 185 -4.79 -3.09 26.28
CA VAL A 185 -5.31 -1.91 25.54
C VAL A 185 -5.87 -2.30 24.17
N LEU A 186 -5.31 -3.33 23.54
CA LEU A 186 -5.70 -3.81 22.20
C LEU A 186 -6.66 -4.99 22.20
N ASP A 187 -7.18 -5.45 23.37
CA ASP A 187 -8.02 -6.64 23.45
C ASP A 187 -9.26 -6.57 22.56
N GLN A 188 -9.90 -5.40 22.47
CA GLN A 188 -11.06 -5.19 21.60
C GLN A 188 -10.71 -5.29 20.11
N SER A 189 -9.48 -4.96 19.73
CA SER A 189 -9.05 -5.01 18.34
C SER A 189 -9.03 -6.43 17.78
N PHE A 190 -8.82 -7.45 18.61
CA PHE A 190 -8.90 -8.87 18.21
C PHE A 190 -10.30 -9.32 17.80
N GLN A 191 -11.34 -8.59 18.20
CA GLN A 191 -12.73 -8.88 17.83
C GLN A 191 -13.12 -8.31 16.45
N LEU A 192 -12.26 -7.50 15.87
CA LEU A 192 -12.46 -6.85 14.58
C LEU A 192 -11.63 -7.55 13.49
N PRO A 193 -12.00 -7.46 12.20
CA PRO A 193 -11.19 -7.99 11.10
C PRO A 193 -10.02 -7.07 10.77
N LEU A 194 -9.21 -6.77 11.78
CA LEU A 194 -8.02 -5.93 11.69
C LEU A 194 -6.75 -6.79 11.75
N ILE A 195 -5.70 -6.32 11.11
CA ILE A 195 -4.40 -6.98 11.06
C ILE A 195 -3.55 -6.53 12.25
N PRO A 196 -3.07 -7.44 13.11
CA PRO A 196 -2.14 -7.09 14.17
C PRO A 196 -0.86 -6.47 13.62
N MET A 197 -0.36 -5.44 14.32
CA MET A 197 0.86 -4.72 13.97
C MET A 197 1.84 -4.78 15.13
N ILE A 198 3.11 -5.03 14.87
CA ILE A 198 4.18 -4.92 15.87
C ILE A 198 5.23 -3.89 15.42
N GLU A 199 5.78 -3.17 16.37
CA GLU A 199 6.94 -2.29 16.21
C GLU A 199 8.08 -2.85 17.07
N THR A 200 9.20 -3.23 16.46
CA THR A 200 10.38 -3.68 17.20
C THR A 200 11.47 -2.61 17.21
N THR A 201 11.43 -1.74 16.20
CA THR A 201 12.42 -0.69 15.96
C THR A 201 11.75 0.58 15.53
N ARG A 202 12.03 1.70 16.19
CA ARG A 202 11.53 3.04 15.88
C ARG A 202 12.63 3.93 15.31
N GLY A 203 12.36 4.58 14.16
CA GLY A 203 13.25 5.49 13.45
C GLY A 203 13.80 4.91 12.16
N CYS A 204 14.40 5.77 11.32
CA CYS A 204 14.99 5.41 10.03
C CYS A 204 16.32 6.15 9.82
N PRO A 205 17.43 5.47 9.55
CA PRO A 205 18.74 6.13 9.39
C PRO A 205 18.88 6.82 8.03
N PHE A 206 17.87 6.77 7.18
CA PHE A 206 17.88 7.36 5.84
C PHE A 206 17.06 8.66 5.81
N THR A 207 17.49 9.60 4.97
CA THR A 207 16.90 10.95 4.86
C THR A 207 16.22 11.17 3.52
N CYS A 208 15.45 10.19 3.04
CA CYS A 208 14.73 10.31 1.76
C CYS A 208 13.73 11.47 1.80
N THR A 209 13.84 12.42 0.85
CA THR A 209 13.09 13.69 0.87
C THR A 209 11.57 13.53 0.70
N PHE A 210 11.13 12.44 0.08
CA PHE A 210 9.71 12.13 -0.14
C PHE A 210 9.03 11.41 1.04
N CYS A 211 9.81 11.01 2.06
CA CYS A 211 9.35 10.15 3.14
C CYS A 211 9.11 10.93 4.43
N ALA A 212 7.98 10.70 5.08
CA ALA A 212 7.66 11.32 6.38
C ALA A 212 8.63 10.89 7.52
N ASP A 213 9.32 9.77 7.35
CA ASP A 213 10.36 9.29 8.27
C ASP A 213 11.79 9.66 7.83
N GLY A 214 11.93 10.41 6.73
CA GLY A 214 13.20 10.93 6.23
C GLY A 214 13.71 12.18 6.95
N LEU A 215 13.10 12.60 8.05
CA LEU A 215 13.52 13.76 8.82
C LEU A 215 14.73 13.42 9.71
N ASP A 216 15.73 14.30 9.75
CA ASP A 216 16.96 14.11 10.54
C ASP A 216 16.69 13.77 12.01
N ILE A 217 15.66 14.38 12.60
CA ILE A 217 15.27 14.11 13.98
C ILE A 217 14.83 12.66 14.21
N LYS A 218 14.36 11.96 13.17
CA LYS A 218 13.96 10.55 13.21
C LYS A 218 15.10 9.58 12.88
N SER A 219 16.31 10.06 12.60
CA SER A 219 17.44 9.23 12.14
C SER A 219 18.00 8.30 13.21
N LYS A 220 17.87 8.65 14.48
CA LYS A 220 18.30 7.80 15.59
C LYS A 220 17.34 6.62 15.79
N ILE A 221 17.92 5.42 15.82
CA ILE A 221 17.18 4.17 15.99
C ILE A 221 17.06 3.83 17.47
N ASN A 222 15.81 3.62 17.91
CA ASN A 222 15.48 3.06 19.22
C ASN A 222 14.85 1.67 19.04
N ARG A 223 14.97 0.80 20.06
CA ARG A 223 14.50 -0.59 20.00
C ARG A 223 13.79 -0.99 21.25
N TYR A 224 12.75 -1.78 21.07
CA TYR A 224 12.15 -2.53 22.16
C TYR A 224 12.97 -3.75 22.53
N GLU A 225 12.86 -4.19 23.77
CA GLU A 225 13.49 -5.42 24.24
C GLU A 225 12.92 -6.64 23.53
N THR A 226 13.77 -7.57 23.15
CA THR A 226 13.38 -8.79 22.42
C THR A 226 12.39 -9.65 23.20
N GLN A 227 12.49 -9.67 24.54
CA GLN A 227 11.54 -10.40 25.38
C GLN A 227 10.12 -9.88 25.24
N ARG A 228 9.95 -8.55 25.24
CA ARG A 228 8.66 -7.90 25.02
C ARG A 228 8.08 -8.31 23.66
N THR A 229 8.86 -8.21 22.58
CA THR A 229 8.43 -8.60 21.23
C THR A 229 7.98 -10.06 21.18
N ARG A 230 8.70 -10.95 21.86
CA ARG A 230 8.34 -12.38 21.97
C ARG A 230 6.98 -12.56 22.65
N GLU A 231 6.77 -11.91 23.78
CA GLU A 231 5.51 -12.00 24.54
C GLU A 231 4.32 -11.43 23.75
N GLU A 232 4.51 -10.30 23.05
CA GLU A 232 3.51 -9.72 22.15
C GLU A 232 3.13 -10.68 21.02
N LEU A 233 4.10 -11.26 20.32
CA LEU A 233 3.87 -12.21 19.23
C LEU A 233 3.12 -13.47 19.71
N GLN A 234 3.46 -13.99 20.88
CA GLN A 234 2.79 -15.14 21.48
C GLN A 234 1.35 -14.82 21.89
N LEU A 235 1.11 -13.63 22.45
CA LEU A 235 -0.24 -13.17 22.80
C LEU A 235 -1.09 -12.98 21.54
N ILE A 236 -0.54 -12.34 20.50
CA ILE A 236 -1.22 -12.17 19.21
C ILE A 236 -1.61 -13.54 18.64
N ALA A 237 -0.66 -14.48 18.53
CA ALA A 237 -0.92 -15.79 17.96
C ALA A 237 -1.98 -16.62 18.73
N LYS A 238 -2.14 -16.40 20.04
CA LYS A 238 -3.17 -17.05 20.86
C LYS A 238 -4.56 -16.47 20.66
N ASN A 239 -4.67 -15.17 20.40
CA ASN A 239 -5.96 -14.46 20.42
C ASN A 239 -6.51 -14.16 19.01
N ILE A 240 -5.66 -14.14 17.96
CA ILE A 240 -6.09 -13.82 16.62
C ILE A 240 -6.83 -15.00 15.98
N ASN A 241 -7.99 -14.71 15.36
CA ASN A 241 -8.81 -15.72 14.69
C ASN A 241 -9.55 -15.19 13.46
N LYS A 242 -9.39 -13.90 13.15
CA LYS A 242 -10.13 -13.22 12.07
C LYS A 242 -9.30 -13.00 10.81
N VAL A 243 -7.97 -12.96 10.96
CA VAL A 243 -7.03 -12.66 9.88
C VAL A 243 -5.79 -13.54 9.99
N ASP A 244 -5.15 -13.81 8.87
CA ASP A 244 -3.96 -14.67 8.77
C ASP A 244 -2.67 -13.88 8.55
N GLU A 245 -2.75 -12.56 8.69
CA GLU A 245 -1.67 -11.62 8.39
C GLU A 245 -1.08 -11.00 9.65
N LEU A 246 0.21 -10.63 9.58
CA LEU A 246 0.92 -9.84 10.58
C LEU A 246 1.70 -8.73 9.89
N ILE A 247 1.62 -7.50 10.40
CA ILE A 247 2.42 -6.38 9.94
C ILE A 247 3.54 -6.12 10.94
N VAL A 248 4.79 -6.06 10.46
CA VAL A 248 5.94 -5.51 11.20
C VAL A 248 6.17 -4.09 10.69
N THR A 249 5.96 -3.09 11.54
CA THR A 249 5.99 -1.67 11.14
C THR A 249 7.39 -1.08 11.09
N ASP A 250 8.41 -1.88 11.35
CA ASP A 250 9.81 -1.46 11.27
C ASP A 250 10.15 -1.01 9.85
N LEU A 251 10.72 0.18 9.71
CA LEU A 251 10.98 0.80 8.40
C LEU A 251 12.10 0.10 7.60
N ASN A 252 12.89 -0.78 8.24
CA ASN A 252 14.01 -1.48 7.62
C ASN A 252 14.22 -2.87 8.24
N PHE A 253 13.16 -3.69 8.27
CA PHE A 253 13.22 -5.03 8.85
C PHE A 253 14.26 -5.94 8.15
N GLY A 254 15.04 -6.64 8.92
CA GLY A 254 16.16 -7.46 8.43
C GLY A 254 17.50 -6.72 8.30
N MET A 255 17.53 -5.40 8.50
CA MET A 255 18.77 -4.64 8.44
C MET A 255 19.61 -4.79 9.70
N TYR A 256 19.01 -5.08 10.84
CA TYR A 256 19.69 -5.14 12.13
C TYR A 256 19.85 -6.55 12.64
N LYS A 257 20.88 -6.80 13.51
CA LYS A 257 21.15 -8.14 14.05
C LYS A 257 19.99 -8.71 14.87
N GLN A 258 19.31 -7.86 15.62
CA GLN A 258 18.19 -8.22 16.50
C GLN A 258 16.94 -8.66 15.71
N ASP A 259 16.78 -8.23 14.47
CA ASP A 259 15.66 -8.62 13.62
C ASP A 259 15.63 -10.16 13.40
N MET A 260 16.80 -10.82 13.52
CA MET A 260 16.89 -12.28 13.47
C MET A 260 16.16 -12.96 14.65
N GLU A 261 16.18 -12.34 15.84
CA GLU A 261 15.47 -12.92 16.99
C GLU A 261 13.95 -12.76 16.82
N THR A 262 13.49 -11.60 16.32
CA THR A 262 12.08 -11.40 15.94
C THR A 262 11.67 -12.42 14.88
N ALA A 263 12.49 -12.63 13.86
CA ALA A 263 12.24 -13.60 12.80
C ALA A 263 12.11 -15.05 13.32
N LYS A 264 12.97 -15.45 14.23
CA LYS A 264 12.89 -16.77 14.88
C LYS A 264 11.59 -16.94 15.66
N GLU A 265 11.14 -15.89 16.36
CA GLU A 265 9.89 -15.95 17.10
C GLU A 265 8.67 -15.99 16.16
N ILE A 266 8.68 -15.21 15.06
CA ILE A 266 7.64 -15.33 14.02
C ILE A 266 7.60 -16.77 13.47
N ALA A 267 8.75 -17.36 13.14
CA ALA A 267 8.82 -18.75 12.66
C ALA A 267 8.31 -19.76 13.72
N ASN A 268 8.57 -19.48 15.00
CA ASN A 268 8.10 -20.31 16.13
C ASN A 268 6.58 -20.28 16.23
N ILE A 269 5.96 -19.09 16.18
CA ILE A 269 4.48 -18.99 16.22
C ILE A 269 3.85 -19.56 14.94
N GLN A 270 4.49 -19.45 13.78
CA GLN A 270 4.03 -20.11 12.54
C GLN A 270 4.00 -21.63 12.70
N LYS A 271 5.00 -22.22 13.36
CA LYS A 271 5.07 -23.65 13.62
C LYS A 271 4.01 -24.12 14.62
N ASN A 272 3.79 -23.35 15.69
CA ASN A 272 2.97 -23.78 16.84
C ASN A 272 1.50 -23.42 16.68
N TYR A 273 1.17 -22.31 15.99
CA TYR A 273 -0.19 -21.78 15.87
C TYR A 273 -0.69 -21.73 14.42
N ASN A 274 0.16 -22.10 13.43
CA ASN A 274 -0.13 -21.91 11.99
C ASN A 274 -0.47 -20.44 11.65
N TYR A 275 0.10 -19.49 12.37
CA TYR A 275 -0.08 -18.04 12.24
C TYR A 275 1.26 -17.32 12.44
N PRO A 276 1.55 -16.24 11.68
CA PRO A 276 0.79 -15.75 10.51
C PRO A 276 1.07 -16.57 9.25
N ILE A 277 0.12 -16.60 8.30
CA ILE A 277 0.34 -17.18 6.96
C ILE A 277 1.07 -16.17 6.06
N SER A 278 0.79 -14.87 6.24
CA SER A 278 1.44 -13.78 5.52
C SER A 278 2.05 -12.78 6.49
N VAL A 279 3.27 -12.34 6.18
CA VAL A 279 3.98 -11.29 6.92
C VAL A 279 4.24 -10.12 5.98
N ASP A 280 3.77 -8.94 6.35
CA ASP A 280 4.13 -7.69 5.68
C ASP A 280 5.14 -6.92 6.53
N ALA A 281 6.33 -6.73 5.98
CA ALA A 281 7.43 -6.02 6.63
C ALA A 281 8.31 -5.36 5.56
N PRO A 282 8.51 -4.03 5.62
CA PRO A 282 9.42 -3.34 4.71
C PRO A 282 10.86 -3.88 4.88
N ALA A 283 11.38 -4.53 3.84
CA ALA A 283 12.75 -5.03 3.86
C ALA A 283 13.77 -3.89 3.99
N GLY A 284 14.81 -4.12 4.76
CA GLY A 284 15.88 -3.15 4.95
C GLY A 284 16.60 -2.79 3.64
N LYS A 285 17.05 -1.55 3.53
CA LYS A 285 17.75 -1.05 2.34
C LYS A 285 19.21 -1.51 2.24
N ASN A 286 19.73 -2.13 3.28
CA ASN A 286 21.10 -2.63 3.38
C ASN A 286 21.10 -4.05 3.95
N MET A 287 22.28 -4.72 3.97
CA MET A 287 22.49 -6.06 4.54
C MET A 287 21.69 -7.19 3.84
N PRO A 288 21.74 -7.31 2.49
CA PRO A 288 20.94 -8.27 1.73
C PRO A 288 21.14 -9.73 2.23
N LYS A 289 22.36 -10.12 2.63
CA LYS A 289 22.62 -11.47 3.16
C LYS A 289 21.81 -11.77 4.43
N ARG A 290 21.63 -10.77 5.32
CA ARG A 290 20.83 -10.96 6.54
C ARG A 290 19.34 -11.02 6.19
N ILE A 291 18.87 -10.17 5.27
CA ILE A 291 17.49 -10.19 4.78
C ILE A 291 17.17 -11.58 4.20
N ILE A 292 18.05 -12.13 3.36
CA ILE A 292 17.91 -13.49 2.83
C ILE A 292 17.87 -14.54 3.95
N SER A 293 18.75 -14.43 4.95
CA SER A 293 18.75 -15.36 6.09
C SER A 293 17.44 -15.31 6.89
N ILE A 294 16.87 -14.14 7.10
CA ILE A 294 15.58 -13.96 7.76
C ILE A 294 14.44 -14.52 6.89
N ALA A 295 14.43 -14.21 5.60
CA ALA A 295 13.43 -14.70 4.67
C ALA A 295 13.45 -16.23 4.49
N SER A 296 14.58 -16.87 4.76
CA SER A 296 14.66 -18.34 4.73
C SER A 296 13.94 -19.04 5.88
N ILE A 297 13.65 -18.32 6.97
CA ILE A 297 12.98 -18.89 8.15
C ILE A 297 11.53 -18.40 8.31
N ILE A 298 11.19 -17.20 7.86
CA ILE A 298 9.80 -16.69 7.90
C ILE A 298 9.07 -17.14 6.63
N LYS A 299 7.99 -17.90 6.80
CA LYS A 299 7.11 -18.24 5.68
C LYS A 299 6.18 -17.07 5.37
N GLY A 300 5.87 -16.87 4.07
CA GLY A 300 4.89 -15.87 3.64
C GLY A 300 5.36 -14.40 3.75
N TRP A 301 6.64 -14.15 4.01
CA TRP A 301 7.19 -12.80 3.91
C TRP A 301 7.54 -12.49 2.44
N SER A 302 6.82 -11.53 1.86
CA SER A 302 7.10 -11.06 0.50
C SER A 302 8.42 -10.27 0.48
N MET A 303 9.39 -10.76 -0.30
CA MET A 303 10.69 -10.09 -0.41
C MET A 303 10.65 -8.95 -1.42
N GLY A 304 10.96 -7.75 -0.96
CA GLY A 304 11.06 -6.57 -1.80
C GLY A 304 12.48 -6.04 -1.89
N GLY A 305 12.94 -5.78 -3.11
CA GLY A 305 14.07 -4.90 -3.37
C GLY A 305 13.55 -3.55 -3.81
N VAL A 306 13.19 -2.67 -2.86
CA VAL A 306 12.56 -1.37 -3.16
C VAL A 306 13.58 -0.39 -3.72
N ILE A 307 13.49 -0.03 -5.00
CA ILE A 307 14.44 0.87 -5.68
C ILE A 307 13.95 2.30 -5.83
N GLN A 308 12.64 2.56 -5.88
CA GLN A 308 11.94 3.83 -6.18
C GLN A 308 12.27 4.39 -7.57
N SER A 309 13.52 4.47 -7.94
CA SER A 309 14.08 4.76 -9.27
C SER A 309 15.42 4.05 -9.42
N SER A 310 15.82 3.73 -10.64
CA SER A 310 17.16 3.23 -10.98
C SER A 310 18.14 4.31 -11.39
N ASP A 311 17.65 5.54 -11.65
CA ASP A 311 18.44 6.64 -12.17
C ASP A 311 19.24 7.37 -11.08
N PRO A 312 20.57 7.57 -11.26
CA PRO A 312 21.41 8.19 -10.25
C PRO A 312 21.05 9.65 -9.92
N ASP A 313 20.56 10.44 -10.89
CA ASP A 313 20.21 11.84 -10.66
C ASP A 313 18.91 11.95 -9.85
N VAL A 314 17.94 11.09 -10.16
CA VAL A 314 16.70 10.97 -9.37
C VAL A 314 17.03 10.54 -7.94
N LEU A 315 17.84 9.49 -7.77
CA LEU A 315 18.25 9.01 -6.45
C LEU A 315 18.99 10.07 -5.65
N LYS A 316 19.88 10.84 -6.30
CA LYS A 316 20.58 11.97 -5.67
C LYS A 316 19.60 13.07 -5.26
N ALA A 317 18.62 13.40 -6.11
CA ALA A 317 17.63 14.44 -5.83
C ALA A 317 16.75 14.09 -4.62
N ILE A 318 16.41 12.81 -4.42
CA ILE A 318 15.62 12.32 -3.30
C ILE A 318 16.46 11.83 -2.11
N ARG A 319 17.79 12.04 -2.11
CA ARG A 319 18.74 11.59 -1.07
C ARG A 319 18.63 10.11 -0.74
N ARG A 320 18.56 9.27 -1.77
CA ARG A 320 18.46 7.82 -1.63
C ARG A 320 19.65 7.14 -2.28
N SER A 321 20.13 6.08 -1.64
CA SER A 321 21.02 5.08 -2.24
C SER A 321 20.34 3.73 -2.30
N ASN A 322 20.42 3.06 -3.45
CA ASN A 322 19.97 1.69 -3.60
C ASN A 322 21.10 0.70 -3.30
N ILE A 323 20.75 -0.55 -3.01
CA ILE A 323 21.74 -1.66 -2.99
C ILE A 323 22.31 -1.87 -4.39
N SER A 324 23.48 -2.50 -4.47
CA SER A 324 24.06 -2.82 -5.78
C SER A 324 23.16 -3.71 -6.62
N ILE A 325 23.27 -3.61 -7.95
CA ILE A 325 22.46 -4.42 -8.88
C ILE A 325 22.66 -5.92 -8.64
N SER A 326 23.89 -6.35 -8.28
CA SER A 326 24.17 -7.76 -7.93
C SER A 326 23.43 -8.18 -6.66
N ALA A 327 23.48 -7.38 -5.61
CA ALA A 327 22.75 -7.69 -4.36
C ALA A 327 21.23 -7.67 -4.56
N TYR A 328 20.73 -6.78 -5.43
CA TYR A 328 19.33 -6.76 -5.83
C TYR A 328 18.94 -8.05 -6.55
N GLN A 329 19.77 -8.51 -7.52
CA GLN A 329 19.54 -9.79 -8.22
C GLN A 329 19.53 -10.98 -7.24
N ASP A 330 20.49 -11.04 -6.30
CA ASP A 330 20.55 -12.11 -5.29
C ASP A 330 19.26 -12.21 -4.46
N LEU A 331 18.68 -11.06 -4.07
CA LEU A 331 17.41 -10.99 -3.35
C LEU A 331 16.24 -11.52 -4.19
N ILE A 332 16.15 -11.09 -5.46
CA ILE A 332 15.08 -11.51 -6.35
C ILE A 332 15.19 -13.00 -6.69
N ASP A 333 16.39 -13.49 -7.00
CA ASP A 333 16.63 -14.91 -7.31
C ASP A 333 16.29 -15.81 -6.10
N PHE A 334 16.64 -15.38 -4.90
CA PHE A 334 16.26 -16.09 -3.69
C PHE A 334 14.73 -16.12 -3.53
N GLY A 335 14.06 -14.97 -3.65
CA GLY A 335 12.60 -14.86 -3.51
C GLY A 335 11.86 -15.69 -4.56
N ASN A 336 12.32 -15.69 -5.81
CA ASN A 336 11.73 -16.47 -6.89
C ASN A 336 11.86 -17.99 -6.69
N LYS A 337 12.92 -18.46 -6.02
CA LYS A 337 13.09 -19.88 -5.64
C LYS A 337 12.13 -20.31 -4.51
N GLN A 338 11.64 -19.37 -3.72
CA GLN A 338 10.67 -19.63 -2.65
C GLN A 338 9.25 -19.61 -3.24
N LYS A 339 8.71 -20.76 -3.64
CA LYS A 339 7.38 -20.88 -4.31
C LYS A 339 6.21 -20.20 -3.58
N ALA A 340 6.34 -19.97 -2.28
CA ALA A 340 5.32 -19.30 -1.45
C ALA A 340 5.46 -17.77 -1.39
N ASN A 341 6.60 -17.20 -1.80
CA ASN A 341 6.90 -15.79 -1.66
C ASN A 341 6.90 -15.12 -3.04
N ARG A 342 6.24 -13.96 -3.13
CA ARG A 342 6.28 -13.12 -4.33
C ARG A 342 7.34 -12.06 -4.16
N THR A 343 8.22 -11.94 -5.14
CA THR A 343 9.15 -10.80 -5.17
C THR A 343 8.44 -9.54 -5.65
N TYR A 344 8.81 -8.39 -5.07
CA TYR A 344 8.30 -7.11 -5.53
C TYR A 344 9.37 -6.04 -5.55
N THR A 345 9.15 -5.01 -6.33
CA THR A 345 9.86 -3.73 -6.24
C THR A 345 8.85 -2.58 -6.26
N GLU A 346 9.24 -1.45 -5.70
CA GLU A 346 8.44 -0.22 -5.75
C GLU A 346 9.16 0.82 -6.59
N ILE A 347 8.42 1.45 -7.50
CA ILE A 347 8.89 2.49 -8.40
C ILE A 347 7.92 3.65 -8.30
N ILE A 348 8.44 4.86 -8.11
CA ILE A 348 7.62 6.08 -7.97
C ILE A 348 7.81 6.94 -9.20
N LEU A 349 6.71 7.24 -9.88
CA LEU A 349 6.66 8.17 -11.00
C LEU A 349 6.56 9.61 -10.50
N GLY A 350 7.31 10.53 -11.12
CA GLY A 350 7.22 11.96 -10.84
C GLY A 350 8.08 12.42 -9.66
N LEU A 351 9.10 11.65 -9.28
CA LEU A 351 10.12 12.10 -8.34
C LEU A 351 10.93 13.27 -8.92
N PRO A 352 11.56 14.12 -8.09
CA PRO A 352 12.47 15.18 -8.54
C PRO A 352 13.53 14.68 -9.52
N SER A 353 13.72 15.39 -10.65
CA SER A 353 14.64 15.05 -11.75
C SER A 353 14.26 13.79 -12.56
N ASP A 354 13.06 13.25 -12.38
CA ASP A 354 12.56 12.14 -13.19
C ASP A 354 12.21 12.59 -14.60
N THR A 355 12.33 11.66 -15.57
CA THR A 355 11.85 11.81 -16.95
C THR A 355 11.14 10.55 -17.39
N LYS A 356 10.43 10.60 -18.50
CA LYS A 356 9.79 9.40 -19.07
C LYS A 356 10.81 8.26 -19.30
N GLU A 357 11.95 8.59 -19.89
CA GLU A 357 13.00 7.61 -20.19
C GLU A 357 13.57 6.98 -18.90
N LYS A 358 13.86 7.80 -17.88
CA LYS A 358 14.37 7.34 -16.59
C LYS A 358 13.35 6.44 -15.86
N HIS A 359 12.08 6.82 -15.92
CA HIS A 359 11.01 5.99 -15.38
C HIS A 359 10.91 4.65 -16.12
N PHE A 360 10.95 4.67 -17.46
CA PHE A 360 10.93 3.46 -18.28
C PHE A 360 12.12 2.54 -18.00
N GLU A 361 13.32 3.09 -17.81
CA GLU A 361 14.50 2.29 -17.45
C GLU A 361 14.38 1.68 -16.04
N SER A 362 13.74 2.37 -15.10
CA SER A 362 13.44 1.81 -13.79
C SER A 362 12.45 0.64 -13.87
N LEU A 363 11.44 0.75 -14.72
CA LEU A 363 10.49 -0.34 -15.00
C LEU A 363 11.19 -1.50 -15.74
N ARG A 364 12.02 -1.19 -16.74
CA ARG A 364 12.83 -2.16 -17.48
C ARG A 364 13.70 -2.97 -16.53
N LEU A 365 14.41 -2.33 -15.63
CA LEU A 365 15.24 -3.02 -14.64
C LEU A 365 14.44 -4.05 -13.85
N GLY A 366 13.24 -3.71 -13.37
CA GLY A 366 12.39 -4.64 -12.64
C GLY A 366 11.97 -5.86 -13.48
N VAL A 367 11.59 -5.63 -14.75
CA VAL A 367 11.19 -6.68 -15.70
C VAL A 367 12.37 -7.60 -16.04
N GLU A 368 13.54 -7.02 -16.39
CA GLU A 368 14.73 -7.79 -16.77
C GLU A 368 15.30 -8.60 -15.59
N LYS A 369 15.15 -8.11 -14.37
CA LYS A 369 15.53 -8.83 -13.15
C LYS A 369 14.51 -9.86 -12.69
N SER A 370 13.46 -10.09 -13.47
CA SER A 370 12.40 -11.08 -13.18
C SER A 370 11.69 -10.86 -11.84
N VAL A 371 11.48 -9.59 -11.47
CA VAL A 371 10.64 -9.24 -10.32
C VAL A 371 9.18 -9.61 -10.61
N ASN A 372 8.52 -10.38 -9.73
CA ASN A 372 7.15 -10.83 -9.98
C ASN A 372 6.10 -9.71 -9.97
N ASN A 373 6.32 -8.67 -9.18
CA ASN A 373 5.34 -7.59 -9.03
C ASN A 373 6.03 -6.24 -8.95
N LEU A 374 5.87 -5.41 -9.96
CA LEU A 374 6.27 -4.01 -9.95
C LEU A 374 5.11 -3.20 -9.36
N ARG A 375 5.31 -2.65 -8.16
CA ARG A 375 4.38 -1.73 -7.51
C ARG A 375 4.72 -0.32 -7.99
N MET A 376 3.88 0.22 -8.85
CA MET A 376 4.08 1.52 -9.50
C MET A 376 3.22 2.56 -8.80
N HIS A 377 3.88 3.47 -8.10
CA HIS A 377 3.27 4.56 -7.35
C HIS A 377 3.41 5.88 -8.11
N GLN A 378 2.51 6.80 -7.83
CA GLN A 378 2.66 8.21 -8.21
C GLN A 378 3.29 8.95 -7.02
N ALA A 379 4.15 9.91 -7.29
CA ALA A 379 4.72 10.74 -6.24
C ALA A 379 3.62 11.56 -5.57
N MET A 380 3.34 11.24 -4.31
CA MET A 380 2.42 11.98 -3.45
C MET A 380 3.23 13.00 -2.64
N LEU A 381 2.79 14.25 -2.60
CA LEU A 381 3.37 15.24 -1.71
C LEU A 381 2.78 15.12 -0.31
N LEU A 382 3.41 14.26 0.49
CA LEU A 382 3.02 14.07 1.88
C LEU A 382 3.38 15.31 2.70
N THR A 383 2.39 15.87 3.38
CA THR A 383 2.60 16.99 4.30
C THR A 383 3.68 16.63 5.32
N GLY A 384 4.59 17.57 5.60
CA GLY A 384 5.69 17.36 6.54
C GLY A 384 6.94 16.70 5.95
N THR A 385 6.96 16.36 4.65
CA THR A 385 8.17 15.89 3.96
C THR A 385 8.98 17.05 3.36
N GLU A 386 10.27 16.84 3.16
CA GLU A 386 11.12 17.85 2.52
C GLU A 386 10.70 18.12 1.07
N MET A 387 10.32 17.08 0.32
CA MET A 387 9.84 17.20 -1.05
C MET A 387 8.58 18.08 -1.16
N ALA A 388 7.73 18.11 -0.14
CA ALA A 388 6.54 18.95 -0.11
C ALA A 388 6.84 20.42 0.25
N SER A 389 8.07 20.75 0.71
CA SER A 389 8.46 22.11 1.06
C SER A 389 8.41 23.06 -0.13
N LYS A 390 8.13 24.34 0.13
CA LYS A 390 8.15 25.40 -0.88
C LYS A 390 9.47 25.41 -1.65
N ARG A 391 10.60 25.24 -0.96
CA ARG A 391 11.94 25.19 -1.55
C ARG A 391 12.08 24.10 -2.61
N ASP A 392 11.68 22.86 -2.30
CA ASP A 392 11.85 21.75 -3.24
C ASP A 392 10.82 21.82 -4.37
N ARG A 393 9.58 22.28 -4.10
CA ARG A 393 8.59 22.58 -5.15
C ARG A 393 9.11 23.56 -6.19
N GLU A 394 9.70 24.68 -5.76
CA GLU A 394 10.27 25.69 -6.63
C GLU A 394 11.53 25.18 -7.35
N LYS A 395 12.43 24.51 -6.62
CA LYS A 395 13.69 23.99 -7.16
C LYS A 395 13.50 23.01 -8.32
N TYR A 396 12.54 22.11 -8.17
CA TYR A 396 12.27 21.06 -9.16
C TYR A 396 11.10 21.40 -10.08
N GLY A 397 10.45 22.55 -9.89
CA GLY A 397 9.29 22.99 -10.68
C GLY A 397 8.15 21.97 -10.61
N LEU A 398 7.86 21.44 -9.39
CA LEU A 398 6.84 20.43 -9.24
C LEU A 398 5.46 20.97 -9.57
N VAL A 399 4.81 20.35 -10.56
CA VAL A 399 3.43 20.61 -10.94
C VAL A 399 2.55 19.57 -10.26
N THR A 400 1.58 20.03 -9.45
CA THR A 400 0.75 19.13 -8.66
C THR A 400 -0.74 19.30 -8.95
N LYS A 401 -1.49 18.26 -8.67
CA LYS A 401 -2.95 18.22 -8.73
C LYS A 401 -3.51 17.53 -7.49
N PHE A 402 -4.78 17.75 -7.23
CA PHE A 402 -5.50 17.20 -6.10
C PHE A 402 -6.58 16.23 -6.56
N ARG A 403 -6.75 15.14 -5.81
CA ARG A 403 -7.82 14.17 -6.05
C ARG A 403 -8.21 13.47 -4.74
N THR A 404 -9.30 12.73 -4.75
CA THR A 404 -9.69 11.87 -3.63
C THR A 404 -8.65 10.77 -3.42
N LEU A 405 -8.25 10.56 -2.18
CA LEU A 405 -7.43 9.39 -1.82
C LEU A 405 -8.30 8.12 -1.95
N PRO A 406 -7.97 7.19 -2.85
CA PRO A 406 -8.80 6.03 -3.12
C PRO A 406 -9.16 5.23 -1.87
N GLY A 407 -10.44 4.89 -1.71
CA GLY A 407 -10.95 4.14 -0.58
C GLY A 407 -11.16 4.94 0.72
N ASN A 408 -10.86 6.25 0.72
CA ASN A 408 -10.93 7.08 1.92
C ASN A 408 -12.01 8.17 1.78
N VAL A 409 -13.23 7.72 1.59
CA VAL A 409 -14.43 8.52 1.42
C VAL A 409 -15.62 7.82 2.07
N GLY A 410 -16.60 8.57 2.53
CA GLY A 410 -17.83 7.97 3.06
C GLY A 410 -18.84 9.00 3.57
N ASN A 411 -20.06 8.52 3.80
CA ASN A 411 -21.09 9.22 4.56
C ASN A 411 -21.12 8.63 5.97
N TYR A 412 -20.99 9.48 6.97
CA TYR A 412 -20.93 9.05 8.37
C TYR A 412 -22.08 9.68 9.15
N ASN A 413 -22.82 8.85 9.86
CA ASN A 413 -23.80 9.35 10.82
C ASN A 413 -23.04 9.81 12.08
N ILE A 414 -23.06 11.10 12.36
CA ILE A 414 -22.41 11.70 13.53
C ILE A 414 -23.44 12.59 14.22
N LEU A 415 -23.75 12.31 15.50
CA LEU A 415 -24.75 13.03 16.28
C LEU A 415 -26.15 13.04 15.61
N ASN A 416 -26.53 11.92 14.99
CA ASN A 416 -27.79 11.69 14.27
C ASN A 416 -27.96 12.44 12.93
N GLU A 417 -26.89 13.01 12.40
CA GLU A 417 -26.87 13.64 11.07
C GLU A 417 -25.86 12.96 10.16
N GLU A 418 -26.18 12.86 8.88
CA GLU A 418 -25.28 12.32 7.86
C GLU A 418 -24.29 13.38 7.40
N HIS A 419 -23.01 13.04 7.44
CA HIS A 419 -21.93 13.94 7.04
C HIS A 419 -21.04 13.27 6.00
N PRO A 420 -20.95 13.83 4.78
CA PRO A 420 -19.99 13.38 3.79
C PRO A 420 -18.58 13.78 4.20
N VAL A 421 -17.63 12.87 4.03
CA VAL A 421 -16.21 13.08 4.31
C VAL A 421 -15.37 12.42 3.23
N ALA A 422 -14.33 13.10 2.77
CA ALA A 422 -13.34 12.57 1.83
C ALA A 422 -11.95 13.07 2.18
N GLU A 423 -10.97 12.19 2.08
CA GLU A 423 -9.56 12.57 2.17
C GLU A 423 -9.04 12.94 0.78
N ILE A 424 -8.35 14.07 0.69
CA ILE A 424 -7.81 14.59 -0.57
C ILE A 424 -6.29 14.48 -0.53
N GLU A 425 -5.71 13.83 -1.53
CA GLU A 425 -4.28 13.73 -1.73
C GLU A 425 -3.78 14.75 -2.77
N GLU A 426 -2.50 15.13 -2.64
CA GLU A 426 -1.78 15.95 -3.62
C GLU A 426 -0.75 15.09 -4.33
N ILE A 427 -0.84 14.99 -5.66
CA ILE A 427 0.07 14.18 -6.48
C ILE A 427 0.88 15.03 -7.44
N VAL A 428 2.10 14.60 -7.73
CA VAL A 428 2.95 15.22 -8.75
C VAL A 428 2.56 14.68 -10.12
N VAL A 429 2.22 15.57 -11.03
CA VAL A 429 1.84 15.26 -12.43
C VAL A 429 2.81 15.84 -13.44
N GLY A 430 3.83 16.55 -12.97
CA GLY A 430 4.88 17.12 -13.81
C GLY A 430 5.97 17.82 -13.02
N SER A 431 7.05 18.17 -13.69
CA SER A 431 8.19 18.89 -13.12
C SER A 431 8.99 19.61 -14.21
N ASN A 432 10.11 20.25 -13.85
CA ASN A 432 11.05 20.83 -14.85
C ASN A 432 11.55 19.82 -15.88
N THR A 433 11.49 18.51 -15.58
CA THR A 433 12.06 17.43 -16.42
C THR A 433 11.00 16.42 -16.89
N LEU A 434 9.78 16.50 -16.40
CA LEU A 434 8.68 15.61 -16.75
C LEU A 434 7.46 16.45 -17.15
N SER A 435 7.06 16.40 -18.41
CA SER A 435 5.82 17.05 -18.86
C SER A 435 4.58 16.26 -18.45
N MET A 436 3.40 16.90 -18.47
CA MET A 436 2.12 16.21 -18.23
C MET A 436 1.87 15.10 -19.28
N ASN A 437 2.26 15.31 -20.52
CA ASN A 437 2.14 14.29 -21.56
C ASN A 437 3.05 13.08 -21.25
N ASP A 438 4.30 13.32 -20.85
CA ASP A 438 5.22 12.25 -20.45
C ASP A 438 4.71 11.50 -19.21
N TYR A 439 4.09 12.22 -18.27
CA TYR A 439 3.44 11.61 -17.11
C TYR A 439 2.33 10.64 -17.56
N VAL A 440 1.45 11.05 -18.48
CA VAL A 440 0.39 10.18 -19.03
C VAL A 440 0.98 8.96 -19.74
N GLU A 441 2.02 9.15 -20.56
CA GLU A 441 2.75 8.06 -21.24
C GLU A 441 3.32 7.04 -20.22
N CYS A 442 3.89 7.53 -19.11
CA CYS A 442 4.35 6.67 -18.01
C CYS A 442 3.20 5.91 -17.34
N ARG A 443 2.06 6.56 -17.16
CA ARG A 443 0.86 5.91 -16.59
C ARG A 443 0.33 4.80 -17.49
N ILE A 444 0.31 5.01 -18.81
CA ILE A 444 -0.06 3.96 -19.78
C ILE A 444 0.92 2.79 -19.67
N MET A 445 2.24 3.05 -19.65
CA MET A 445 3.23 1.98 -19.48
C MET A 445 3.05 1.21 -18.16
N ASN A 446 2.70 1.91 -17.08
CA ASN A 446 2.38 1.27 -15.81
C ASN A 446 1.16 0.35 -15.93
N LEU A 447 0.11 0.75 -16.68
CA LEU A 447 -1.07 -0.11 -16.93
C LEU A 447 -0.69 -1.35 -17.75
N ILE A 448 0.14 -1.18 -18.79
CA ILE A 448 0.64 -2.30 -19.61
C ILE A 448 1.40 -3.30 -18.74
N ILE A 449 2.35 -2.84 -17.91
CA ILE A 449 3.09 -3.71 -16.99
C ILE A 449 2.16 -4.40 -15.99
N LYS A 450 1.22 -3.64 -15.42
CA LYS A 450 0.26 -4.19 -14.46
C LYS A 450 -0.59 -5.31 -15.04
N THR A 451 -0.95 -5.19 -16.31
CA THR A 451 -1.83 -6.14 -17.01
C THR A 451 -1.04 -7.32 -17.58
N PHE A 452 0.05 -7.06 -18.29
CA PHE A 452 0.70 -8.09 -19.10
C PHE A 452 1.90 -8.76 -18.42
N TYR A 453 2.46 -8.15 -17.34
CA TYR A 453 3.65 -8.68 -16.70
C TYR A 453 3.42 -9.11 -15.25
N ASN A 454 2.81 -8.25 -14.43
CA ASN A 454 2.70 -8.48 -12.99
C ASN A 454 1.98 -9.79 -12.66
N ASN A 455 2.33 -10.38 -11.51
CA ASN A 455 1.76 -11.62 -10.99
C ASN A 455 1.99 -12.85 -11.89
N ASN A 456 2.92 -12.78 -12.83
CA ASN A 456 3.24 -13.90 -13.75
C ASN A 456 2.02 -14.39 -14.56
N ILE A 457 1.09 -13.48 -14.89
CA ILE A 457 -0.14 -13.86 -15.63
C ILE A 457 0.22 -14.45 -17.00
N PHE A 458 1.23 -13.88 -17.68
CA PHE A 458 1.73 -14.38 -18.97
C PHE A 458 3.15 -14.97 -18.84
N ASN A 459 3.44 -15.68 -17.74
CA ASN A 459 4.77 -16.22 -17.49
C ASN A 459 5.25 -17.16 -18.62
N GLU A 460 4.35 -17.90 -19.25
CA GLU A 460 4.67 -18.85 -20.33
C GLU A 460 5.43 -18.17 -21.46
N ILE A 461 4.91 -17.03 -21.92
CA ILE A 461 5.53 -16.31 -23.03
C ILE A 461 6.76 -15.50 -22.58
N HIS A 462 6.75 -14.92 -21.37
CA HIS A 462 7.91 -14.18 -20.87
C HIS A 462 9.12 -15.07 -20.57
N SER A 463 8.90 -16.29 -20.04
CA SER A 463 9.98 -17.26 -19.82
C SER A 463 10.59 -17.73 -21.15
N MET A 464 9.76 -18.02 -22.15
CA MET A 464 10.22 -18.32 -23.50
C MET A 464 11.06 -17.17 -24.09
N GLN A 465 10.58 -15.92 -24.00
CA GLN A 465 11.33 -14.76 -24.48
C GLN A 465 12.72 -14.69 -23.88
N ARG A 466 12.84 -14.84 -22.54
CA ARG A 466 14.12 -14.85 -21.85
C ARG A 466 15.03 -15.98 -22.34
N ALA A 467 14.47 -17.18 -22.55
CA ALA A 467 15.23 -18.32 -23.09
C ALA A 467 15.73 -18.07 -24.52
N MET A 468 15.05 -17.20 -25.28
CA MET A 468 15.48 -16.76 -26.62
C MET A 468 16.42 -15.54 -26.57
N GLY A 469 16.74 -14.99 -25.40
CA GLY A 469 17.51 -13.74 -25.26
C GLY A 469 16.73 -12.49 -25.70
N ILE A 470 15.40 -12.54 -25.63
CA ILE A 470 14.51 -11.42 -25.98
C ILE A 470 13.98 -10.78 -24.71
N SER A 471 14.12 -9.45 -24.63
CA SER A 471 13.61 -8.67 -23.51
C SER A 471 12.08 -8.71 -23.45
N PRO A 472 11.47 -9.16 -22.36
CA PRO A 472 10.04 -9.00 -22.17
C PRO A 472 9.59 -7.54 -22.19
N PHE A 473 10.42 -6.61 -21.66
CA PHE A 473 10.12 -5.19 -21.66
C PHE A 473 9.97 -4.61 -23.06
N ASP A 474 10.81 -5.05 -24.03
CA ASP A 474 10.70 -4.60 -25.44
C ASP A 474 9.32 -4.95 -26.03
N CYS A 475 8.77 -6.11 -25.68
CA CYS A 475 7.44 -6.51 -26.14
C CYS A 475 6.32 -5.75 -25.44
N LEU A 476 6.48 -5.43 -24.16
CA LEU A 476 5.54 -4.56 -23.43
C LEU A 476 5.54 -3.13 -23.99
N LEU A 477 6.71 -2.62 -24.32
CA LEU A 477 6.85 -1.31 -24.97
C LEU A 477 6.23 -1.35 -26.37
N TYR A 478 6.42 -2.45 -27.10
CA TYR A 478 5.80 -2.65 -28.41
C TYR A 478 4.27 -2.59 -28.33
N ILE A 479 3.65 -3.20 -27.31
CA ILE A 479 2.20 -3.09 -27.08
C ILE A 479 1.79 -1.62 -26.90
N LYS A 480 2.53 -0.88 -26.06
CA LYS A 480 2.25 0.54 -25.78
C LYS A 480 2.32 1.41 -27.03
N ASP A 481 3.31 1.16 -27.90
CA ASP A 481 3.61 2.02 -29.05
C ASP A 481 2.82 1.65 -30.34
N HIS A 482 2.00 0.57 -30.30
CA HIS A 482 1.26 0.07 -31.46
C HIS A 482 -0.23 -0.11 -31.16
N GLU A 483 -0.91 1.02 -30.92
CA GLU A 483 -2.35 1.06 -30.60
C GLU A 483 -3.24 0.51 -31.73
N GLU A 484 -2.74 0.44 -32.96
CA GLU A 484 -3.44 -0.19 -34.09
C GLU A 484 -3.67 -1.70 -33.90
N MET A 485 -2.96 -2.32 -32.99
CA MET A 485 -3.16 -3.74 -32.62
C MET A 485 -4.31 -3.94 -31.63
N TYR A 486 -4.81 -2.86 -31.00
CA TYR A 486 -5.84 -2.97 -29.99
C TYR A 486 -7.19 -3.27 -30.61
N THR A 487 -7.95 -4.18 -30.00
CA THR A 487 -9.38 -4.30 -30.30
C THR A 487 -10.12 -3.06 -29.81
N GLU A 488 -11.32 -2.81 -30.32
CA GLU A 488 -12.13 -1.65 -29.91
C GLU A 488 -12.42 -1.66 -28.40
N LYS A 489 -12.55 -2.84 -27.78
CA LYS A 489 -12.73 -2.99 -26.35
C LYS A 489 -11.50 -2.56 -25.57
N VAL A 490 -10.31 -3.04 -25.94
CA VAL A 490 -9.04 -2.66 -25.32
C VAL A 490 -8.80 -1.16 -25.49
N LYS A 491 -9.02 -0.60 -26.68
CA LYS A 491 -8.93 0.84 -26.94
C LYS A 491 -9.81 1.66 -26.00
N LYS A 492 -11.08 1.24 -25.85
CA LYS A 492 -12.05 1.93 -24.98
C LYS A 492 -11.58 1.93 -23.52
N ILE A 493 -11.04 0.81 -23.03
CA ILE A 493 -10.55 0.71 -21.64
C ILE A 493 -9.33 1.59 -21.44
N ILE A 494 -8.34 1.56 -22.34
CA ILE A 494 -7.13 2.40 -22.24
C ILE A 494 -7.49 3.88 -22.35
N LYS A 495 -8.41 4.25 -23.25
CA LYS A 495 -8.89 5.64 -23.35
C LYS A 495 -9.58 6.10 -22.07
N SER A 496 -10.42 5.27 -21.45
CA SER A 496 -11.04 5.56 -20.15
C SER A 496 -9.99 5.76 -19.06
N PHE A 497 -8.94 4.92 -19.04
CA PHE A 497 -7.81 5.08 -18.12
C PHE A 497 -7.11 6.44 -18.28
N VAL A 498 -6.85 6.86 -19.51
CA VAL A 498 -6.23 8.15 -19.80
C VAL A 498 -7.14 9.29 -19.36
N THR A 499 -8.43 9.21 -19.65
CA THR A 499 -9.43 10.20 -19.22
C THR A 499 -9.46 10.34 -17.70
N GLU A 500 -9.57 9.25 -16.96
CA GLU A 500 -9.56 9.28 -15.49
C GLU A 500 -8.23 9.80 -14.93
N THR A 501 -7.11 9.43 -15.55
CA THR A 501 -5.78 9.92 -15.16
C THR A 501 -5.62 11.43 -15.34
N THR A 502 -6.37 12.07 -16.23
CA THR A 502 -6.22 13.49 -16.59
C THR A 502 -7.36 14.38 -16.12
N GLU A 503 -8.60 13.88 -16.09
CA GLU A 503 -9.80 14.68 -15.84
C GLU A 503 -10.28 14.61 -14.39
N ASP A 504 -9.95 13.56 -13.63
CA ASP A 504 -10.31 13.46 -12.19
C ASP A 504 -9.27 14.17 -11.29
N LEU A 505 -8.70 15.27 -11.79
CA LEU A 505 -7.65 16.06 -11.14
C LEU A 505 -8.07 17.52 -11.00
N PHE A 506 -7.88 18.06 -9.80
CA PHE A 506 -8.26 19.43 -9.45
C PHE A 506 -7.04 20.31 -9.18
N ASP A 507 -7.16 21.61 -9.45
CA ASP A 507 -6.07 22.56 -9.24
C ASP A 507 -5.85 22.89 -7.76
N THR A 508 -6.86 22.73 -6.93
CA THR A 508 -6.77 23.01 -5.49
C THR A 508 -7.50 21.95 -4.67
N ARG A 509 -7.05 21.76 -3.44
CA ARG A 509 -7.68 20.86 -2.46
C ARG A 509 -9.14 21.25 -2.19
N GLU A 510 -9.42 22.55 -2.12
CA GLU A 510 -10.75 23.09 -1.88
C GLU A 510 -11.73 22.71 -3.02
N LYS A 511 -11.30 22.87 -4.29
CA LYS A 511 -12.11 22.48 -5.44
C LYS A 511 -12.37 20.96 -5.48
N ALA A 512 -11.35 20.15 -5.19
CA ALA A 512 -11.52 18.71 -5.09
C ALA A 512 -12.55 18.35 -4.01
N ASN A 513 -12.39 18.91 -2.84
CA ASN A 513 -13.30 18.65 -1.71
C ASN A 513 -14.74 19.10 -1.99
N GLU A 514 -14.94 20.28 -2.55
CA GLU A 514 -16.25 20.81 -2.93
C GLU A 514 -16.96 19.88 -3.95
N TYR A 515 -16.23 19.44 -4.97
CA TYR A 515 -16.77 18.53 -5.97
C TYR A 515 -17.17 17.18 -5.36
N VAL A 516 -16.22 16.54 -4.64
CA VAL A 516 -16.41 15.19 -4.09
C VAL A 516 -17.54 15.13 -3.07
N LEU A 517 -17.64 16.15 -2.19
CA LEU A 517 -18.66 16.19 -1.14
C LEU A 517 -20.06 16.62 -1.64
N SER A 518 -20.23 16.95 -2.92
CA SER A 518 -21.54 17.28 -3.44
C SER A 518 -22.50 16.07 -3.41
N PRO A 519 -23.80 16.25 -3.09
CA PRO A 519 -24.72 15.15 -2.81
C PRO A 519 -24.86 14.10 -3.92
N ASN A 520 -24.74 14.52 -5.18
CA ASN A 520 -24.86 13.62 -6.33
C ASN A 520 -23.54 12.91 -6.68
N VAL A 521 -22.42 13.38 -6.17
CA VAL A 521 -21.07 12.88 -6.51
C VAL A 521 -20.52 11.96 -5.43
N ILE A 522 -20.71 12.29 -4.15
CA ILE A 522 -20.19 11.49 -3.04
C ILE A 522 -20.60 10.01 -3.13
N ASN A 523 -21.84 9.73 -3.53
CA ASN A 523 -22.34 8.37 -3.67
C ASN A 523 -21.63 7.61 -4.80
N LYS A 524 -21.21 8.28 -5.87
CA LYS A 524 -20.40 7.64 -6.94
C LYS A 524 -19.03 7.23 -6.44
N TYR A 525 -18.39 8.06 -5.60
CA TYR A 525 -17.14 7.70 -4.93
C TYR A 525 -17.34 6.53 -3.96
N ILE A 526 -18.40 6.54 -3.13
CA ILE A 526 -18.70 5.46 -2.19
C ILE A 526 -18.96 4.13 -2.91
N ASN A 527 -19.68 4.19 -4.04
CA ASN A 527 -19.99 3.00 -4.86
C ASN A 527 -18.79 2.53 -5.72
N GLY A 528 -17.67 3.26 -5.73
CA GLY A 528 -16.49 2.92 -6.54
C GLY A 528 -16.68 3.19 -8.04
N GLU A 529 -17.60 4.09 -8.40
CA GLU A 529 -17.77 4.56 -9.78
C GLU A 529 -16.75 5.65 -10.13
N LEU A 530 -16.28 6.40 -9.11
CA LEU A 530 -15.25 7.44 -9.21
C LEU A 530 -14.21 7.27 -8.10
N GLY A 531 -13.02 7.88 -8.26
CA GLY A 531 -11.97 7.95 -7.26
C GLY A 531 -11.40 6.59 -6.87
N THR A 532 -11.40 5.64 -7.77
CA THR A 532 -10.80 4.32 -7.56
C THR A 532 -9.29 4.36 -7.82
N ASN A 533 -8.60 3.30 -7.48
CA ASN A 533 -7.23 3.10 -7.97
C ASN A 533 -7.29 2.77 -9.46
N GLU A 534 -6.98 3.73 -10.33
CA GLU A 534 -7.16 3.64 -11.79
C GLU A 534 -6.38 2.46 -12.39
N LEU A 535 -5.15 2.20 -11.92
CA LEU A 535 -4.35 1.05 -12.37
C LEU A 535 -5.02 -0.27 -12.01
N PHE A 536 -5.61 -0.35 -10.83
CA PHE A 536 -6.29 -1.55 -10.38
C PHE A 536 -7.60 -1.76 -11.14
N LEU A 537 -8.39 -0.71 -11.30
CA LEU A 537 -9.66 -0.75 -12.01
C LEU A 537 -9.46 -1.19 -13.47
N HIS A 538 -8.62 -0.44 -14.20
CA HIS A 538 -8.48 -0.67 -15.65
C HIS A 538 -7.74 -1.95 -15.99
N SER A 539 -6.76 -2.38 -15.18
CA SER A 539 -6.20 -3.73 -15.33
C SER A 539 -7.25 -4.82 -15.07
N SER A 540 -8.18 -4.60 -14.13
CA SER A 540 -9.29 -5.52 -13.88
C SER A 540 -10.25 -5.60 -15.06
N LEU A 541 -10.56 -4.46 -15.68
CA LEU A 541 -11.38 -4.42 -16.90
C LEU A 541 -10.69 -5.14 -18.07
N LEU A 542 -9.38 -4.94 -18.25
CA LEU A 542 -8.60 -5.64 -19.27
C LEU A 542 -8.58 -7.18 -19.03
N PHE A 543 -8.54 -7.64 -17.79
CA PHE A 543 -8.61 -9.07 -17.48
C PHE A 543 -9.97 -9.70 -17.83
N ASN A 544 -11.06 -8.93 -17.89
CA ASN A 544 -12.33 -9.44 -18.40
C ASN A 544 -12.29 -9.73 -19.90
N GLU A 545 -11.41 -9.09 -20.64
CA GLU A 545 -11.16 -9.29 -22.07
C GLU A 545 -9.91 -10.18 -22.28
N PHE A 546 -9.83 -11.30 -21.55
CA PHE A 546 -8.62 -12.15 -21.48
C PHE A 546 -8.17 -12.70 -22.84
N GLU A 547 -9.09 -12.98 -23.77
CA GLU A 547 -8.74 -13.39 -25.13
C GLU A 547 -8.07 -12.24 -25.88
N ASP A 548 -8.66 -11.04 -25.87
CA ASP A 548 -8.14 -9.87 -26.57
C ASP A 548 -6.73 -9.50 -26.06
N ILE A 549 -6.50 -9.52 -24.74
CA ILE A 549 -5.17 -9.23 -24.18
C ILE A 549 -4.18 -10.35 -24.42
N SER A 550 -4.64 -11.63 -24.52
CA SER A 550 -3.78 -12.75 -24.92
C SER A 550 -3.34 -12.60 -26.37
N ASP A 551 -4.27 -12.26 -27.27
CA ASP A 551 -3.96 -12.00 -28.66
C ASP A 551 -2.94 -10.90 -28.80
N LEU A 552 -3.11 -9.84 -28.06
CA LEU A 552 -2.24 -8.67 -28.09
C LEU A 552 -0.80 -8.98 -27.65
N ILE A 553 -0.62 -9.70 -26.54
CA ILE A 553 0.74 -10.01 -26.06
C ILE A 553 1.43 -11.04 -26.99
N PHE A 554 0.72 -12.07 -27.47
CA PHE A 554 1.29 -13.07 -28.35
C PHE A 554 1.66 -12.49 -29.72
N GLU A 555 0.81 -11.62 -30.28
CA GLU A 555 1.10 -10.93 -31.55
C GLU A 555 2.28 -9.93 -31.38
N SER A 556 2.34 -9.20 -30.28
CA SER A 556 3.47 -8.32 -29.97
C SER A 556 4.80 -9.10 -29.95
N VAL A 557 4.83 -10.22 -29.21
CA VAL A 557 6.02 -11.08 -29.13
C VAL A 557 6.41 -11.62 -30.50
N LYS A 558 5.45 -12.09 -31.29
CA LYS A 558 5.68 -12.56 -32.66
C LYS A 558 6.31 -11.48 -33.54
N ARG A 559 5.80 -10.23 -33.47
CA ARG A 559 6.33 -9.11 -34.25
C ARG A 559 7.73 -8.72 -33.81
N VAL A 560 8.01 -8.67 -32.51
CA VAL A 560 9.35 -8.38 -32.01
C VAL A 560 10.35 -9.48 -32.40
N ILE A 561 9.98 -10.76 -32.31
CA ILE A 561 10.80 -11.88 -32.82
C ILE A 561 11.09 -11.72 -34.32
N LYS A 562 10.09 -11.34 -35.11
CA LYS A 562 10.23 -11.08 -36.55
C LYS A 562 11.17 -9.91 -36.84
N GLN A 563 11.03 -8.79 -36.12
CA GLN A 563 11.92 -7.62 -36.28
C GLN A 563 13.39 -7.95 -35.97
N LYS A 564 13.62 -8.89 -35.04
CA LYS A 564 14.97 -9.40 -34.72
C LYS A 564 15.48 -10.46 -35.71
N GLY A 565 14.72 -10.80 -36.75
CA GLY A 565 15.08 -11.81 -37.73
C GLY A 565 15.11 -13.27 -37.21
N LEU A 566 14.46 -13.52 -36.07
CA LEU A 566 14.48 -14.82 -35.41
C LEU A 566 13.22 -15.65 -35.65
N LEU A 567 12.20 -15.12 -36.32
CA LEU A 567 10.93 -15.81 -36.53
C LEU A 567 11.08 -16.93 -37.58
N THR A 568 10.81 -18.14 -37.17
CA THR A 568 10.78 -19.35 -38.03
C THR A 568 9.37 -19.96 -38.01
N PRO A 569 9.01 -20.77 -38.98
CA PRO A 569 7.73 -21.53 -38.98
C PRO A 569 7.55 -22.37 -37.72
N LEU A 570 8.65 -22.91 -37.16
CA LEU A 570 8.62 -23.67 -35.91
C LEU A 570 8.21 -22.79 -34.73
N ILE A 571 8.80 -21.58 -34.63
CA ILE A 571 8.46 -20.62 -33.56
C ILE A 571 7.00 -20.15 -33.71
N GLU A 572 6.52 -19.89 -34.93
CA GLU A 572 5.12 -19.52 -35.17
C GLU A 572 4.15 -20.60 -34.69
N ASN A 573 4.42 -21.86 -35.06
CA ASN A 573 3.61 -23.00 -34.62
C ASN A 573 3.62 -23.17 -33.10
N TYR A 574 4.81 -23.03 -32.49
CA TYR A 574 4.94 -23.10 -31.03
C TYR A 574 4.17 -21.97 -30.32
N LEU A 575 4.25 -20.74 -30.81
CA LEU A 575 3.50 -19.60 -30.27
C LEU A 575 1.98 -19.82 -30.37
N ALA A 576 1.50 -20.38 -31.45
CA ALA A 576 0.08 -20.70 -31.64
C ALA A 576 -0.40 -21.75 -30.61
N ASP A 577 0.37 -22.82 -30.42
CA ASP A 577 0.06 -23.84 -29.41
C ASP A 577 0.17 -23.33 -27.99
N LEU A 578 1.23 -22.52 -27.68
CA LEU A 578 1.42 -21.92 -26.37
C LEU A 578 0.28 -20.95 -26.03
N LYS A 579 -0.20 -20.17 -27.01
CA LYS A 579 -1.35 -19.26 -26.83
C LYS A 579 -2.61 -20.08 -26.49
N ARG A 580 -2.90 -21.13 -27.25
CA ARG A 580 -4.04 -22.02 -27.02
C ARG A 580 -3.97 -22.65 -25.62
N PHE A 581 -2.78 -23.16 -25.23
CA PHE A 581 -2.55 -23.70 -23.90
C PHE A 581 -2.82 -22.65 -22.81
N THR A 582 -2.30 -21.43 -22.97
CA THR A 582 -2.49 -20.30 -22.03
C THR A 582 -3.97 -19.95 -21.87
N LEU A 583 -4.71 -19.85 -22.99
CA LEU A 583 -6.15 -19.57 -22.98
C LEU A 583 -6.95 -20.68 -22.27
N MET A 584 -6.70 -21.95 -22.61
CA MET A 584 -7.41 -23.06 -21.97
C MET A 584 -7.14 -23.14 -20.47
N ARG A 585 -5.95 -22.79 -20.04
CA ARG A 585 -5.56 -22.82 -18.64
C ARG A 585 -6.04 -21.61 -17.85
N LYS A 586 -6.01 -20.40 -18.41
CA LYS A 586 -6.11 -19.14 -17.69
C LYS A 586 -7.33 -18.27 -18.03
N ASN A 587 -7.97 -18.50 -19.17
CA ASN A 587 -9.25 -17.84 -19.47
C ASN A 587 -10.36 -18.51 -18.65
N ILE A 588 -10.74 -17.90 -17.53
CA ILE A 588 -11.65 -18.49 -16.55
C ILE A 588 -12.98 -17.76 -16.60
N PRO A 589 -14.05 -18.38 -17.09
CA PRO A 589 -15.39 -17.88 -16.87
C PRO A 589 -15.72 -18.11 -15.39
N LEU A 590 -15.75 -17.03 -14.61
CA LEU A 590 -16.02 -17.09 -13.15
C LEU A 590 -17.33 -17.80 -12.81
N ASN A 591 -18.29 -17.81 -13.74
CA ASN A 591 -19.61 -18.41 -13.54
C ASN A 591 -19.65 -19.93 -13.80
N ASN A 592 -18.55 -20.53 -14.28
CA ASN A 592 -18.51 -21.96 -14.62
C ASN A 592 -17.13 -22.57 -14.32
N THR A 593 -16.85 -22.80 -13.03
CA THR A 593 -15.61 -23.45 -12.58
C THR A 593 -15.63 -24.96 -12.69
N GLU A 594 -16.76 -25.55 -13.03
CA GLU A 594 -16.93 -27.02 -13.20
C GLU A 594 -16.62 -27.50 -14.62
N SER A 595 -16.46 -26.55 -15.57
CA SER A 595 -16.18 -26.90 -16.95
C SER A 595 -14.81 -27.59 -17.11
N VAL A 596 -14.83 -28.71 -17.83
CA VAL A 596 -13.64 -29.42 -18.31
C VAL A 596 -13.43 -29.04 -19.77
N LEU A 597 -12.20 -28.65 -20.11
CA LEU A 597 -11.82 -28.33 -21.48
C LEU A 597 -10.85 -29.41 -22.01
N LEU A 598 -11.01 -29.81 -23.25
CA LEU A 598 -10.10 -30.74 -23.95
C LEU A 598 -9.42 -29.99 -25.09
N GLY A 599 -8.10 -30.13 -25.23
CA GLY A 599 -7.33 -29.53 -26.32
C GLY A 599 -6.23 -30.45 -26.81
N GLU A 600 -6.01 -30.45 -28.12
CA GLU A 600 -4.91 -31.20 -28.75
C GLU A 600 -3.70 -30.29 -28.94
N PHE A 601 -2.51 -30.80 -28.64
CA PHE A 601 -1.26 -30.03 -28.65
C PHE A 601 -0.15 -30.79 -29.37
N GLU A 602 0.59 -30.09 -30.22
CA GLU A 602 1.74 -30.62 -30.95
C GLU A 602 3.04 -30.66 -30.15
N TYR A 603 3.03 -30.06 -28.94
CA TYR A 603 4.19 -30.00 -28.04
C TYR A 603 3.85 -30.58 -26.67
N ASP A 604 4.85 -31.16 -25.99
CA ASP A 604 4.72 -31.70 -24.63
C ASP A 604 4.68 -30.59 -23.57
N PHE A 605 3.49 -30.04 -23.35
CA PHE A 605 3.31 -28.98 -22.34
C PHE A 605 3.43 -29.46 -20.89
N GLU A 606 3.41 -30.73 -20.60
CA GLU A 606 3.72 -31.25 -19.28
C GLU A 606 5.21 -31.06 -18.94
N THR A 607 6.08 -31.43 -19.85
CA THR A 607 7.53 -31.24 -19.74
C THR A 607 7.89 -29.76 -19.80
N ILE A 608 7.28 -28.99 -20.70
CA ILE A 608 7.50 -27.54 -20.84
C ILE A 608 7.06 -26.80 -19.55
N HIS A 609 5.94 -27.19 -18.94
CA HIS A 609 5.50 -26.60 -17.67
C HIS A 609 6.45 -26.91 -16.52
N LYS A 610 7.02 -28.14 -16.45
CA LYS A 610 8.02 -28.53 -15.43
C LYS A 610 9.30 -27.71 -15.54
N SER A 611 9.68 -27.24 -16.76
CA SER A 611 10.81 -26.33 -17.00
C SER A 611 10.45 -24.84 -16.74
N GLU A 612 9.27 -24.55 -16.19
CA GLU A 612 8.76 -23.19 -15.99
C GLU A 612 8.73 -22.38 -17.29
N TYR A 613 8.55 -23.06 -18.42
CA TYR A 613 8.52 -22.51 -19.80
C TYR A 613 9.85 -21.85 -20.24
N PHE A 614 10.94 -22.01 -19.48
CA PHE A 614 12.23 -21.45 -19.84
C PHE A 614 12.94 -22.35 -20.85
N LEU A 615 12.40 -22.37 -22.07
CA LEU A 615 12.91 -23.16 -23.19
C LEU A 615 12.89 -22.31 -24.47
N ASN A 616 13.97 -22.45 -25.26
CA ASN A 616 14.01 -21.89 -26.61
C ASN A 616 13.21 -22.80 -27.55
N PRO A 617 12.18 -22.30 -28.26
CA PRO A 617 11.36 -23.13 -29.16
C PRO A 617 12.18 -23.91 -30.19
N ASN A 618 13.31 -23.38 -30.66
CA ASN A 618 14.20 -24.06 -31.59
C ASN A 618 14.82 -25.35 -31.02
N SER A 619 14.81 -25.53 -29.71
CA SER A 619 15.30 -26.75 -29.05
C SER A 619 14.19 -27.74 -28.69
N ILE A 620 12.95 -27.41 -29.00
CA ILE A 620 11.77 -28.26 -28.72
C ILE A 620 11.31 -28.94 -29.96
N SER A 621 11.23 -30.26 -29.93
CA SER A 621 10.70 -31.05 -31.04
C SER A 621 9.16 -31.18 -30.97
N LYS A 622 8.49 -31.09 -32.12
CA LYS A 622 7.10 -31.49 -32.19
C LYS A 622 6.93 -32.98 -31.86
N LEU A 623 5.86 -33.31 -31.21
CA LEU A 623 5.45 -34.70 -30.97
C LEU A 623 5.10 -35.39 -32.31
N LYS A 624 5.42 -36.66 -32.40
CA LYS A 624 5.03 -37.47 -33.60
C LYS A 624 3.52 -37.56 -33.75
N THR A 625 2.80 -37.60 -32.65
CA THR A 625 1.35 -37.59 -32.57
C THR A 625 0.93 -36.53 -31.57
N PRO A 626 0.01 -35.63 -31.91
CA PRO A 626 -0.52 -34.66 -30.94
C PRO A 626 -1.06 -35.35 -29.69
N ILE A 627 -0.90 -34.71 -28.54
CA ILE A 627 -1.45 -35.20 -27.26
C ILE A 627 -2.71 -34.41 -26.92
N GLN A 628 -3.68 -35.09 -26.34
CA GLN A 628 -4.86 -34.41 -25.78
C GLN A 628 -4.63 -34.12 -24.32
N LEU A 629 -4.78 -32.83 -23.93
CA LEU A 629 -4.74 -32.37 -22.55
C LEU A 629 -6.15 -32.02 -22.08
N LYS A 630 -6.45 -32.39 -20.84
CA LYS A 630 -7.67 -32.08 -20.12
C LYS A 630 -7.37 -30.98 -19.09
N PHE A 631 -8.12 -29.87 -19.12
CA PHE A 631 -8.01 -28.74 -18.21
C PHE A 631 -9.23 -28.68 -17.30
N PHE A 632 -9.00 -28.55 -15.99
CA PHE A 632 -10.07 -28.59 -14.99
C PHE A 632 -9.67 -27.85 -13.73
N HIS A 633 -10.64 -27.49 -12.89
CA HIS A 633 -10.39 -27.03 -11.55
C HIS A 633 -10.57 -28.17 -10.55
N THR A 634 -9.57 -28.38 -9.71
CA THR A 634 -9.66 -29.32 -8.58
C THR A 634 -10.68 -28.82 -7.56
N ASN A 635 -11.22 -29.69 -6.69
CA ASN A 635 -12.15 -29.30 -5.62
C ASN A 635 -11.59 -28.20 -4.73
N LYS A 636 -10.28 -28.21 -4.47
CA LYS A 636 -9.58 -27.17 -3.70
C LYS A 636 -9.62 -25.82 -4.41
N GLN A 637 -9.38 -25.80 -5.72
CA GLN A 637 -9.43 -24.60 -6.55
C GLN A 637 -10.86 -24.05 -6.64
N GLN A 638 -11.85 -24.89 -6.88
CA GLN A 638 -13.27 -24.49 -6.94
C GLN A 638 -13.72 -23.86 -5.62
N LYS A 639 -13.41 -24.50 -4.47
CA LYS A 639 -13.71 -23.96 -3.15
C LYS A 639 -13.03 -22.61 -2.91
N HIS A 640 -11.76 -22.48 -3.33
CA HIS A 640 -11.03 -21.21 -3.21
C HIS A 640 -11.67 -20.11 -4.05
N ILE A 641 -11.94 -20.36 -5.34
CA ILE A 641 -12.57 -19.38 -6.24
C ILE A 641 -13.95 -18.97 -5.70
N THR A 642 -14.79 -19.92 -5.28
CA THR A 642 -16.11 -19.63 -4.71
C THR A 642 -16.04 -18.78 -3.44
N ASN A 643 -15.08 -19.06 -2.56
CA ASN A 643 -14.90 -18.26 -1.35
C ASN A 643 -14.45 -16.82 -1.68
N GLN A 644 -13.53 -16.67 -2.63
CA GLN A 644 -13.06 -15.36 -3.06
C GLN A 644 -14.15 -14.56 -3.79
N GLN A 645 -15.00 -15.24 -4.59
CA GLN A 645 -16.15 -14.60 -5.24
C GLN A 645 -17.16 -14.05 -4.22
N LYS A 646 -17.42 -14.79 -3.13
CA LYS A 646 -18.29 -14.31 -2.04
C LYS A 646 -17.73 -13.07 -1.35
N LEU A 647 -16.41 -12.97 -1.21
CA LEU A 647 -15.74 -11.83 -0.59
C LEU A 647 -15.72 -10.59 -1.49
N TYR A 648 -15.59 -10.78 -2.79
CA TYR A 648 -15.34 -9.67 -3.73
C TYR A 648 -16.54 -9.30 -4.59
N SER A 649 -17.72 -9.92 -4.38
CA SER A 649 -18.95 -9.78 -5.20
C SER A 649 -18.74 -9.96 -6.70
N ASN A 650 -19.83 -10.25 -7.46
CA ASN A 650 -19.81 -10.52 -8.92
C ASN A 650 -19.58 -9.26 -9.81
N HIS A 651 -18.93 -8.22 -9.30
CA HIS A 651 -18.60 -7.04 -10.09
C HIS A 651 -17.42 -7.29 -11.05
N ALA A 652 -17.35 -6.48 -12.11
CA ALA A 652 -16.23 -6.48 -13.06
C ALA A 652 -14.84 -6.38 -12.37
N LEU A 653 -14.78 -5.77 -11.19
CA LEU A 653 -13.60 -5.72 -10.33
C LEU A 653 -13.26 -7.07 -9.67
N GLY A 654 -14.22 -8.00 -9.55
CA GLY A 654 -14.04 -9.26 -8.82
C GLY A 654 -12.97 -10.16 -9.46
N LEU A 655 -12.95 -10.29 -10.79
CA LEU A 655 -11.92 -11.04 -11.51
C LEU A 655 -10.54 -10.41 -11.34
N GLY A 656 -10.45 -9.10 -11.48
CA GLY A 656 -9.20 -8.38 -11.29
C GLY A 656 -8.65 -8.51 -9.87
N ARG A 657 -9.50 -8.48 -8.85
CA ARG A 657 -9.10 -8.74 -7.45
C ARG A 657 -8.60 -10.17 -7.28
N LEU A 658 -9.32 -11.14 -7.84
CA LEU A 658 -8.91 -12.53 -7.82
C LEU A 658 -7.52 -12.74 -8.44
N LEU A 659 -7.27 -12.18 -9.62
CA LEU A 659 -5.99 -12.32 -10.33
C LEU A 659 -4.84 -11.50 -9.71
N GLN A 660 -5.14 -10.42 -9.01
CA GLN A 660 -4.13 -9.54 -8.45
C GLN A 660 -3.78 -9.82 -6.98
N GLN A 661 -4.72 -10.34 -6.20
CA GLN A 661 -4.59 -10.45 -4.74
C GLN A 661 -4.52 -11.89 -4.22
N THR A 662 -4.78 -12.91 -5.07
CA THR A 662 -4.79 -14.30 -4.61
C THR A 662 -3.64 -15.14 -5.15
N ASN A 663 -3.50 -16.35 -4.63
CA ASN A 663 -2.53 -17.30 -5.17
C ASN A 663 -3.06 -17.88 -6.49
N LEU A 664 -2.45 -17.48 -7.61
CA LEU A 664 -2.89 -17.87 -8.97
C LEU A 664 -2.82 -19.36 -9.23
N SER A 665 -2.01 -20.15 -8.51
CA SER A 665 -2.02 -21.61 -8.61
C SER A 665 -3.34 -22.23 -8.16
N LEU A 666 -4.10 -21.51 -7.32
CA LEU A 666 -5.44 -21.89 -6.87
C LEU A 666 -6.56 -21.34 -7.75
N VAL A 667 -6.22 -20.54 -8.77
CA VAL A 667 -7.16 -19.91 -9.69
C VAL A 667 -7.10 -20.52 -11.07
N PHE A 668 -5.90 -20.70 -11.61
CA PHE A 668 -5.73 -21.27 -12.97
C PHE A 668 -6.01 -22.76 -12.98
N ARG A 669 -6.66 -23.26 -14.06
CA ARG A 669 -6.96 -24.68 -14.21
C ARG A 669 -5.70 -25.54 -14.08
N SER A 670 -5.84 -26.67 -13.41
CA SER A 670 -4.90 -27.79 -13.49
C SER A 670 -5.08 -28.47 -14.84
N PHE A 671 -4.07 -29.21 -15.29
CA PHE A 671 -4.15 -29.98 -16.53
C PHE A 671 -3.42 -31.31 -16.37
N GLU A 672 -3.85 -32.29 -17.16
CA GLU A 672 -3.28 -33.64 -17.23
C GLU A 672 -3.49 -34.21 -18.66
N GLN A 673 -2.70 -35.18 -19.02
CA GLN A 673 -2.93 -35.90 -20.29
C GLN A 673 -4.23 -36.68 -20.20
N ASN A 674 -5.10 -36.50 -21.22
CA ASN A 674 -6.34 -37.23 -21.30
C ASN A 674 -6.00 -38.67 -21.80
N GLN A 675 -6.25 -39.66 -20.96
CA GLN A 675 -5.97 -41.06 -21.23
C GLN A 675 -6.97 -41.63 -22.23
#